data_be2b3b27936efb8de2baf44c147b2988
#
_entry.id   be2b3b27936efb8de2baf44c147b2988
#
_cell.length_a   1.000
_cell.length_b   1.000
_cell.length_c   1.000
_cell.angle_alpha   90.00
_cell.angle_beta   90.00
_cell.angle_gamma   90.00
#
_symmetry.space_group_name_H-M   'P 1'
#
loop_
_entity.id
_entity.type
_entity.pdbx_description
1 polymer ?
#
loop_
_entity_poly.entity_id
_entity_poly.type
_entity_poly.pdbx_seq_one_letter_code
_entity_poly.pdbx_strand_id
1 'polypeptide(L)'
;MKLGKHVVNMRIPILILALVLLIPSAIGYLKTRTNYDILTYLPKDIETMKGQNILAEDFGTGAFSMVVVEGLPDKDIVDLAEKIEDVDHVERVLSYPSATDGTVPIELLPEDLRSTIQQGDAQLMMVFYDTTLSADETLNAVEDIRAIAGKSVFVGGMSAVVIDTKNLSDKEVPIYVAIAVVLCLVVLQLSMDSFLIPILFLISIGCAVMYNMGSNVFKGEISYVTKALAAVLQLAVTMDYSIFLWHSYCDEKKDKNNKEAMAVAIDKTLVSVVGSSITTVAGFVALCFMSFTLGLDMGIVMAKGVVLGVICCVTVLPSMILIFDKAIEKTRHKALIPDFSKLSPWIVKHYYIFLIAFLVLIVPAFYGQKNNKVYYNLDSSLPKDLESIQANEKLEKEFNMASTHMILLDSNLEDREVRKLIEDVNDVDGVKATLGIQAIEGAGLPREMIPEHIVSLLDDGEYQLLFVMSEYKVASDEVNHQCDKINKIIDKYDTKGMLIGEAPCTEDLIKVTDHDFNIVSSVSIVLVGLIIIFVFKSVSLPILLVSVIEFAIFINMGIPHYTGATLPFVASIVIGTIQLGSTVDYAILMTNKYKTLRVAGVEKKEAVTKALEGSINSIFVSALSFFAATFGVGLYSKIDMISSLCILMARGAIISMFVVVLLLPAVLKLFDKVIVHSTAGFGKHGKRLAY
;
A
#
# COMPACT_ATOMS: atom_id res chain seq x y z
N MET A 1 -25.31 7.18 28.87
CA MET A 1 -25.09 6.86 30.29
C MET A 1 -25.08 5.36 30.66
N LYS A 2 -25.53 4.44 29.77
CA LYS A 2 -25.55 3.02 30.08
C LYS A 2 -24.22 2.29 29.85
N LEU A 3 -23.50 2.60 28.75
CA LEU A 3 -22.26 1.90 28.40
C LEU A 3 -21.09 2.28 29.31
N GLY A 4 -20.87 3.57 29.56
CA GLY A 4 -19.77 4.03 30.39
C GLY A 4 -19.82 3.46 31.80
N LYS A 5 -21.02 3.39 32.45
CA LYS A 5 -21.18 2.75 33.75
C LYS A 5 -20.86 1.24 33.71
N HIS A 6 -21.26 0.54 32.64
CA HIS A 6 -20.99 -0.87 32.46
C HIS A 6 -19.50 -1.16 32.37
N VAL A 7 -18.79 -0.42 31.48
CA VAL A 7 -17.34 -0.54 31.32
C VAL A 7 -16.58 -0.27 32.61
N VAL A 8 -16.94 0.81 33.34
CA VAL A 8 -16.29 1.16 34.61
C VAL A 8 -16.46 0.05 35.66
N ASN A 9 -17.66 -0.57 35.75
CA ASN A 9 -17.92 -1.65 36.67
C ASN A 9 -17.19 -2.95 36.30
N MET A 10 -17.05 -3.23 34.99
CA MET A 10 -16.41 -4.44 34.48
C MET A 10 -14.91 -4.23 34.10
N ARG A 11 -14.26 -3.17 34.59
CA ARG A 11 -12.89 -2.82 34.21
C ARG A 11 -11.85 -3.95 34.39
N ILE A 12 -11.96 -4.76 35.48
CA ILE A 12 -11.03 -5.87 35.72
C ILE A 12 -11.31 -7.05 34.76
N PRO A 13 -12.55 -7.56 34.63
CA PRO A 13 -12.90 -8.54 33.58
C PRO A 13 -12.48 -8.13 32.15
N ILE A 14 -12.67 -6.85 31.80
CA ILE A 14 -12.27 -6.33 30.47
C ILE A 14 -10.76 -6.48 30.25
N LEU A 15 -9.93 -6.11 31.24
CA LEU A 15 -8.47 -6.24 31.10
C LEU A 15 -8.02 -7.70 31.06
N ILE A 16 -8.65 -8.58 31.87
CA ILE A 16 -8.36 -10.01 31.81
C ILE A 16 -8.71 -10.56 30.42
N LEU A 17 -9.90 -10.23 29.91
CA LEU A 17 -10.32 -10.64 28.56
C LEU A 17 -9.36 -10.10 27.49
N ALA A 18 -8.96 -8.85 27.60
CA ALA A 18 -8.00 -8.24 26.66
C ALA A 18 -6.66 -9.01 26.66
N LEU A 19 -6.12 -9.37 27.83
CA LEU A 19 -4.89 -10.17 27.93
C LEU A 19 -5.06 -11.59 27.36
N VAL A 20 -6.19 -12.24 27.65
CA VAL A 20 -6.48 -13.59 27.13
C VAL A 20 -6.60 -13.58 25.60
N LEU A 21 -7.22 -12.56 25.01
CA LEU A 21 -7.36 -12.43 23.56
C LEU A 21 -6.03 -12.16 22.85
N LEU A 22 -4.97 -11.68 23.52
CA LEU A 22 -3.65 -11.53 22.90
C LEU A 22 -3.04 -12.87 22.47
N ILE A 23 -3.32 -13.97 23.20
CA ILE A 23 -2.77 -15.29 22.90
C ILE A 23 -3.25 -15.81 21.52
N PRO A 24 -4.56 -15.95 21.26
CA PRO A 24 -5.04 -16.37 19.94
C PRO A 24 -4.67 -15.37 18.84
N SER A 25 -4.58 -14.07 19.17
CA SER A 25 -4.15 -13.06 18.18
C SER A 25 -2.69 -13.22 17.79
N ALA A 26 -1.80 -13.53 18.73
CA ALA A 26 -0.41 -13.82 18.43
C ALA A 26 -0.27 -15.08 17.57
N ILE A 27 -1.00 -16.15 17.89
CA ILE A 27 -1.02 -17.38 17.08
C ILE A 27 -1.56 -17.08 15.67
N GLY A 28 -2.63 -16.30 15.56
CA GLY A 28 -3.20 -15.91 14.27
C GLY A 28 -2.23 -15.07 13.41
N TYR A 29 -1.50 -14.14 14.03
CA TYR A 29 -0.48 -13.35 13.36
C TYR A 29 0.63 -14.23 12.77
N LEU A 30 1.12 -15.21 13.52
CA LEU A 30 2.17 -16.13 13.06
C LEU A 30 1.69 -17.09 11.96
N LYS A 31 0.38 -17.39 11.91
CA LYS A 31 -0.21 -18.28 10.90
C LYS A 31 -0.69 -17.55 9.65
N THR A 32 -0.79 -16.22 9.68
CA THR A 32 -1.20 -15.44 8.52
C THR A 32 -0.05 -15.38 7.52
N ARG A 33 -0.24 -15.90 6.32
CA ARG A 33 0.73 -15.82 5.23
C ARG A 33 0.87 -14.38 4.74
N THR A 34 2.09 -14.00 4.36
CA THR A 34 2.35 -12.71 3.71
C THR A 34 2.69 -12.94 2.25
N ASN A 35 1.96 -12.31 1.35
CA ASN A 35 2.22 -12.35 -0.08
C ASN A 35 3.12 -11.18 -0.47
N TYR A 36 4.24 -11.46 -1.11
CA TYR A 36 5.26 -10.48 -1.52
C TYR A 36 5.20 -10.15 -3.01
N ASP A 37 4.39 -10.88 -3.78
CA ASP A 37 4.15 -10.59 -5.19
C ASP A 37 2.89 -9.72 -5.35
N ILE A 38 3.08 -8.49 -5.81
CA ILE A 38 2.00 -7.54 -6.01
C ILE A 38 1.17 -7.86 -7.25
N LEU A 39 1.75 -8.49 -8.27
CA LEU A 39 1.05 -8.79 -9.52
C LEU A 39 -0.07 -9.82 -9.31
N THR A 40 0.03 -10.68 -8.31
CA THR A 40 -1.05 -11.63 -7.95
C THR A 40 -2.35 -10.97 -7.50
N TYR A 41 -2.33 -9.67 -7.21
CA TYR A 41 -3.53 -8.88 -6.87
C TYR A 41 -4.25 -8.31 -8.09
N LEU A 42 -3.78 -8.58 -9.31
CA LEU A 42 -4.51 -8.28 -10.55
C LEU A 42 -5.82 -9.07 -10.63
N PRO A 43 -6.84 -8.56 -11.34
CA PRO A 43 -8.09 -9.30 -11.56
C PRO A 43 -7.82 -10.64 -12.23
N LYS A 44 -8.40 -11.71 -11.70
CA LYS A 44 -8.16 -13.08 -12.19
C LYS A 44 -8.76 -13.38 -13.58
N ASP A 45 -9.64 -12.53 -14.04
CA ASP A 45 -10.36 -12.67 -15.31
C ASP A 45 -9.64 -12.05 -16.52
N ILE A 46 -8.55 -11.30 -16.29
CA ILE A 46 -7.72 -10.76 -17.37
C ILE A 46 -6.86 -11.84 -18.02
N GLU A 47 -6.50 -11.62 -19.26
CA GLU A 47 -5.81 -12.61 -20.11
C GLU A 47 -4.46 -13.01 -19.57
N THR A 48 -3.65 -12.06 -19.12
CA THR A 48 -2.34 -12.31 -18.54
C THR A 48 -2.40 -13.21 -17.30
N MET A 49 -3.41 -13.06 -16.45
CA MET A 49 -3.60 -13.90 -15.26
C MET A 49 -4.13 -15.30 -15.61
N LYS A 50 -4.97 -15.42 -16.65
CA LYS A 50 -5.39 -16.74 -17.15
C LYS A 50 -4.21 -17.51 -17.72
N GLY A 51 -3.39 -16.88 -18.53
CA GLY A 51 -2.19 -17.50 -19.09
C GLY A 51 -1.17 -17.90 -18.03
N GLN A 52 -0.98 -17.12 -16.96
CA GLN A 52 -0.15 -17.52 -15.82
C GLN A 52 -0.69 -18.76 -15.09
N ASN A 53 -2.02 -18.89 -14.97
CA ASN A 53 -2.61 -20.10 -14.38
C ASN A 53 -2.39 -21.33 -15.27
N ILE A 54 -2.49 -21.21 -16.61
CA ILE A 54 -2.18 -22.27 -17.57
C ILE A 54 -0.72 -22.74 -17.41
N LEU A 55 0.24 -21.79 -17.30
CA LEU A 55 1.63 -22.16 -17.03
C LEU A 55 1.80 -22.97 -15.76
N ALA A 56 1.10 -22.59 -14.69
CA ALA A 56 1.23 -23.27 -13.40
C ALA A 56 0.51 -24.62 -13.37
N GLU A 57 -0.67 -24.75 -14.01
CA GLU A 57 -1.52 -25.94 -13.90
C GLU A 57 -1.21 -26.97 -15.00
N ASP A 58 -0.96 -26.54 -16.25
CA ASP A 58 -0.82 -27.43 -17.39
C ASP A 58 0.66 -27.71 -17.71
N PHE A 59 1.52 -26.67 -17.68
CA PHE A 59 2.97 -26.88 -17.89
C PHE A 59 3.72 -27.30 -16.62
N GLY A 60 3.12 -27.20 -15.43
CA GLY A 60 3.82 -27.45 -14.17
C GLY A 60 4.97 -26.47 -13.89
N THR A 61 5.00 -25.33 -14.59
CA THR A 61 6.05 -24.31 -14.50
C THR A 61 5.44 -22.97 -14.07
N GLY A 62 5.09 -22.88 -12.80
CA GLY A 62 4.41 -21.69 -12.24
C GLY A 62 5.29 -20.45 -12.10
N ALA A 63 6.61 -20.61 -12.14
CA ALA A 63 7.59 -19.53 -12.04
C ALA A 63 8.92 -19.93 -12.70
N PHE A 64 9.74 -18.93 -13.03
CA PHE A 64 11.11 -19.15 -13.51
C PHE A 64 12.06 -18.06 -13.04
N SER A 65 13.36 -18.39 -13.00
CA SER A 65 14.45 -17.45 -12.77
C SER A 65 15.42 -17.47 -13.95
N MET A 66 16.00 -16.31 -14.24
CA MET A 66 17.09 -16.15 -15.17
C MET A 66 18.40 -16.12 -14.38
N VAL A 67 19.32 -17.03 -14.67
CA VAL A 67 20.58 -17.15 -13.94
C VAL A 67 21.73 -16.83 -14.87
N VAL A 68 22.56 -15.85 -14.51
CA VAL A 68 23.79 -15.52 -15.23
C VAL A 68 24.95 -16.21 -14.52
N VAL A 69 25.70 -17.02 -15.27
CA VAL A 69 26.88 -17.76 -14.79
C VAL A 69 28.10 -17.18 -15.48
N GLU A 70 29.08 -16.66 -14.71
CA GLU A 70 30.30 -16.03 -15.24
C GLU A 70 31.55 -16.87 -14.98
N GLY A 71 32.38 -17.00 -16.01
CA GLY A 71 33.74 -17.55 -15.88
C GLY A 71 33.82 -19.01 -15.48
N LEU A 72 32.75 -19.78 -15.60
CA LEU A 72 32.75 -21.22 -15.37
C LEU A 72 32.93 -21.99 -16.71
N PRO A 73 33.74 -23.04 -16.75
CA PRO A 73 33.81 -23.97 -17.89
C PRO A 73 32.47 -24.70 -18.07
N ASP A 74 32.13 -25.09 -19.31
CA ASP A 74 30.87 -25.76 -19.65
C ASP A 74 30.62 -27.01 -18.76
N LYS A 75 31.65 -27.80 -18.42
CA LYS A 75 31.53 -28.93 -17.51
C LYS A 75 31.06 -28.53 -16.13
N ASP A 76 31.59 -27.42 -15.59
CA ASP A 76 31.20 -26.96 -14.25
C ASP A 76 29.79 -26.35 -14.28
N ILE A 77 29.33 -25.82 -15.43
CA ILE A 77 27.96 -25.35 -15.64
C ILE A 77 26.98 -26.55 -15.67
N VAL A 78 27.35 -27.67 -16.32
CA VAL A 78 26.55 -28.92 -16.27
C VAL A 78 26.44 -29.43 -14.83
N ASP A 79 27.58 -29.53 -14.12
CA ASP A 79 27.62 -29.99 -12.72
C ASP A 79 26.80 -29.03 -11.80
N LEU A 80 26.77 -27.73 -12.12
CA LEU A 80 25.95 -26.74 -11.39
C LEU A 80 24.47 -26.92 -11.71
N ALA A 81 24.11 -27.10 -12.99
CA ALA A 81 22.74 -27.32 -13.40
C ALA A 81 22.12 -28.55 -12.73
N GLU A 82 22.87 -29.69 -12.70
CA GLU A 82 22.44 -30.90 -11.99
C GLU A 82 22.18 -30.63 -10.48
N LYS A 83 23.08 -29.89 -9.81
CA LYS A 83 22.90 -29.52 -8.40
C LYS A 83 21.71 -28.61 -8.16
N ILE A 84 21.40 -27.71 -9.10
CA ILE A 84 20.23 -26.83 -9.02
C ILE A 84 18.96 -27.67 -9.28
N GLU A 85 18.98 -28.61 -10.20
CA GLU A 85 17.86 -29.50 -10.47
C GLU A 85 17.52 -30.43 -9.29
N ASP A 86 18.50 -30.75 -8.44
CA ASP A 86 18.33 -31.53 -7.19
C ASP A 86 17.69 -30.67 -6.05
N VAL A 87 17.50 -29.37 -6.23
CA VAL A 87 16.84 -28.50 -5.24
C VAL A 87 15.34 -28.78 -5.24
N ASP A 88 14.74 -28.92 -4.06
CA ASP A 88 13.31 -29.13 -3.90
C ASP A 88 12.52 -28.03 -4.62
N HIS A 89 11.47 -28.41 -5.36
CA HIS A 89 10.61 -27.51 -6.15
C HIS A 89 11.27 -26.86 -7.39
N VAL A 90 12.47 -27.25 -7.76
CA VAL A 90 13.01 -27.00 -9.09
C VAL A 90 12.52 -28.11 -10.02
N GLU A 91 11.71 -27.77 -11.00
CA GLU A 91 11.19 -28.71 -12.00
C GLU A 91 12.22 -29.01 -13.08
N ARG A 92 12.93 -27.96 -13.51
CA ARG A 92 13.87 -28.07 -14.64
C ARG A 92 14.90 -26.95 -14.66
N VAL A 93 16.09 -27.27 -15.16
CA VAL A 93 17.15 -26.30 -15.47
C VAL A 93 17.51 -26.41 -16.94
N LEU A 94 17.43 -25.26 -17.63
CA LEU A 94 17.84 -25.14 -19.03
C LEU A 94 19.14 -24.34 -19.14
N SER A 95 20.21 -24.96 -19.57
CA SER A 95 21.43 -24.31 -20.03
C SER A 95 21.88 -24.93 -21.35
N TYR A 96 22.63 -24.17 -22.16
CA TYR A 96 23.13 -24.73 -23.43
C TYR A 96 23.98 -25.97 -23.22
N PRO A 97 24.96 -25.98 -22.29
CA PRO A 97 25.75 -27.19 -22.03
C PRO A 97 24.91 -28.39 -21.55
N SER A 98 23.90 -28.16 -20.71
CA SER A 98 23.02 -29.24 -20.23
C SER A 98 22.11 -29.79 -21.34
N ALA A 99 21.61 -28.93 -22.23
CA ALA A 99 20.77 -29.34 -23.35
C ALA A 99 21.48 -30.13 -24.43
N THR A 100 22.81 -30.01 -24.50
CA THR A 100 23.65 -30.67 -25.52
C THR A 100 24.61 -31.72 -24.95
N ASP A 101 24.51 -32.05 -23.66
CA ASP A 101 25.50 -32.87 -22.92
C ASP A 101 26.94 -32.38 -23.11
N GLY A 102 27.13 -31.08 -23.38
CA GLY A 102 28.43 -30.49 -23.66
C GLY A 102 29.10 -31.01 -24.95
N THR A 103 28.37 -31.75 -25.79
CA THR A 103 28.93 -32.39 -27.01
C THR A 103 28.89 -31.52 -28.25
N VAL A 104 28.00 -30.53 -28.28
CA VAL A 104 27.85 -29.60 -29.40
C VAL A 104 28.51 -28.27 -29.03
N PRO A 105 29.55 -27.82 -29.78
CA PRO A 105 30.17 -26.53 -29.55
C PRO A 105 29.17 -25.39 -29.84
N ILE A 106 29.11 -24.35 -28.97
CA ILE A 106 28.17 -23.25 -29.09
C ILE A 106 28.40 -22.40 -30.35
N GLU A 107 29.60 -22.48 -30.91
CA GLU A 107 29.99 -21.80 -32.17
C GLU A 107 29.24 -22.34 -33.40
N LEU A 108 28.58 -23.49 -33.27
CA LEU A 108 27.74 -24.05 -34.35
C LEU A 108 26.35 -23.41 -34.40
N LEU A 109 25.94 -22.71 -33.32
CA LEU A 109 24.66 -21.98 -33.31
C LEU A 109 24.74 -20.75 -34.18
N PRO A 110 23.63 -20.34 -34.82
CA PRO A 110 23.46 -19.03 -35.39
C PRO A 110 23.84 -17.91 -34.42
N GLU A 111 24.45 -16.83 -34.93
CA GLU A 111 24.97 -15.76 -34.05
C GLU A 111 23.92 -15.11 -33.19
N ASP A 112 22.68 -14.98 -33.66
CA ASP A 112 21.55 -14.41 -32.93
C ASP A 112 21.19 -15.28 -31.71
N LEU A 113 21.09 -16.61 -31.86
CA LEU A 113 20.84 -17.54 -30.75
C LEU A 113 22.02 -17.59 -29.79
N ARG A 114 23.25 -17.67 -30.34
CA ARG A 114 24.45 -17.69 -29.53
C ARG A 114 24.56 -16.45 -28.65
N SER A 115 24.35 -15.27 -29.22
CA SER A 115 24.41 -13.99 -28.50
C SER A 115 23.33 -13.84 -27.42
N THR A 116 22.27 -14.63 -27.49
CA THR A 116 21.20 -14.67 -26.50
C THR A 116 21.58 -15.55 -25.31
N ILE A 117 22.37 -16.61 -25.55
CA ILE A 117 22.71 -17.64 -24.54
C ILE A 117 24.08 -17.36 -23.91
N GLN A 118 25.03 -16.81 -24.68
CA GLN A 118 26.40 -16.54 -24.24
C GLN A 118 26.88 -15.16 -24.66
N GLN A 119 27.49 -14.43 -23.73
CA GLN A 119 28.14 -13.16 -23.95
C GLN A 119 29.51 -13.15 -23.24
N GLY A 120 30.59 -13.20 -24.03
CA GLY A 120 31.94 -13.31 -23.47
C GLY A 120 32.12 -14.60 -22.70
N ASP A 121 32.42 -14.50 -21.42
CA ASP A 121 32.55 -15.62 -20.47
C ASP A 121 31.29 -15.84 -19.61
N ALA A 122 30.22 -15.06 -19.84
CA ALA A 122 28.94 -15.20 -19.18
C ALA A 122 27.99 -16.08 -20.00
N GLN A 123 27.33 -17.04 -19.34
CA GLN A 123 26.31 -17.89 -19.92
C GLN A 123 24.98 -17.72 -19.19
N LEU A 124 23.89 -17.81 -19.95
CA LEU A 124 22.52 -17.75 -19.43
C LEU A 124 22.00 -19.15 -19.12
N MET A 125 21.38 -19.30 -17.95
CA MET A 125 20.66 -20.49 -17.52
C MET A 125 19.26 -20.07 -17.12
N MET A 126 18.24 -20.88 -17.41
CA MET A 126 16.86 -20.69 -16.96
C MET A 126 16.52 -21.80 -15.97
N VAL A 127 15.94 -21.44 -14.85
CA VAL A 127 15.50 -22.37 -13.80
C VAL A 127 13.99 -22.25 -13.68
N PHE A 128 13.28 -23.35 -13.83
CA PHE A 128 11.82 -23.44 -13.75
C PHE A 128 11.40 -24.09 -12.44
N TYR A 129 10.34 -23.59 -11.83
CA TYR A 129 9.81 -24.08 -10.57
C TYR A 129 8.41 -24.69 -10.75
N ASP A 130 8.11 -25.75 -10.01
CA ASP A 130 6.83 -26.46 -10.03
C ASP A 130 5.68 -25.70 -9.33
N THR A 131 5.99 -24.58 -8.67
CA THR A 131 5.05 -23.77 -7.91
C THR A 131 5.02 -22.33 -8.43
N THR A 132 4.01 -21.55 -7.96
CA THR A 132 3.82 -20.18 -8.40
C THR A 132 4.89 -19.23 -7.83
N LEU A 133 5.06 -18.08 -8.50
CA LEU A 133 6.06 -17.05 -8.19
C LEU A 133 6.08 -16.62 -6.71
N SER A 134 4.92 -16.53 -6.08
CA SER A 134 4.77 -16.10 -4.68
C SER A 134 4.70 -17.25 -3.68
N ALA A 135 4.81 -18.50 -4.12
CA ALA A 135 4.78 -19.67 -3.24
C ALA A 135 6.02 -19.69 -2.33
N ASP A 136 5.84 -20.08 -1.08
CA ASP A 136 6.96 -20.16 -0.14
C ASP A 136 7.99 -21.22 -0.60
N GLU A 137 7.55 -22.25 -1.29
CA GLU A 137 8.33 -23.29 -1.92
C GLU A 137 9.29 -22.72 -2.97
N THR A 138 8.77 -21.91 -3.91
CA THR A 138 9.60 -21.20 -4.93
C THR A 138 10.63 -20.28 -4.26
N LEU A 139 10.20 -19.53 -3.25
CA LEU A 139 11.07 -18.58 -2.56
C LEU A 139 12.22 -19.29 -1.82
N ASN A 140 11.93 -20.44 -1.20
CA ASN A 140 12.96 -21.26 -0.56
C ASN A 140 13.91 -21.87 -1.59
N ALA A 141 13.39 -22.37 -2.72
CA ALA A 141 14.22 -22.90 -3.81
C ALA A 141 15.22 -21.85 -4.34
N VAL A 142 14.79 -20.59 -4.52
CA VAL A 142 15.70 -19.50 -4.92
C VAL A 142 16.80 -19.25 -3.86
N GLU A 143 16.48 -19.31 -2.56
CA GLU A 143 17.48 -19.18 -1.49
C GLU A 143 18.47 -20.36 -1.50
N ASP A 144 17.99 -21.59 -1.69
CA ASP A 144 18.83 -22.78 -1.75
C ASP A 144 19.74 -22.75 -2.99
N ILE A 145 19.23 -22.30 -4.14
CA ILE A 145 20.05 -22.09 -5.35
C ILE A 145 21.15 -21.05 -5.06
N ARG A 146 20.84 -19.93 -4.43
CA ARG A 146 21.86 -18.93 -4.05
C ARG A 146 22.90 -19.48 -3.08
N ALA A 147 22.52 -20.41 -2.20
CA ALA A 147 23.45 -21.06 -1.27
C ALA A 147 24.39 -22.03 -1.98
N ILE A 148 23.93 -22.71 -3.02
CA ILE A 148 24.74 -23.62 -3.87
C ILE A 148 25.59 -22.81 -4.85
N ALA A 149 25.04 -21.73 -5.39
CA ALA A 149 25.66 -20.85 -6.35
C ALA A 149 26.81 -20.07 -5.67
N GLY A 150 27.99 -20.14 -6.21
CA GLY A 150 29.13 -19.32 -5.75
C GLY A 150 28.98 -17.84 -6.18
N LYS A 151 30.06 -17.06 -5.98
CA LYS A 151 30.09 -15.62 -6.32
C LYS A 151 30.00 -15.33 -7.83
N SER A 152 30.12 -16.34 -8.67
CA SER A 152 30.07 -16.24 -10.15
C SER A 152 28.66 -16.50 -10.72
N VAL A 153 27.66 -16.65 -9.87
CA VAL A 153 26.28 -16.98 -10.28
C VAL A 153 25.33 -15.93 -9.74
N PHE A 154 24.53 -15.36 -10.63
CA PHE A 154 23.62 -14.28 -10.32
C PHE A 154 22.19 -14.69 -10.67
N VAL A 155 21.35 -14.86 -9.65
CA VAL A 155 19.96 -15.27 -9.82
C VAL A 155 19.08 -14.03 -9.97
N GLY A 156 18.54 -13.80 -11.17
CA GLY A 156 17.67 -12.71 -11.54
C GLY A 156 16.25 -13.17 -11.87
N GLY A 157 15.46 -12.24 -12.35
CA GLY A 157 14.04 -12.42 -12.65
C GLY A 157 13.13 -12.17 -11.46
N MET A 158 11.82 -12.29 -11.69
CA MET A 158 10.81 -11.86 -10.72
C MET A 158 10.83 -12.69 -9.43
N SER A 159 11.11 -14.00 -9.50
CA SER A 159 11.21 -14.85 -8.30
C SER A 159 12.30 -14.36 -7.33
N ALA A 160 13.44 -13.92 -7.89
CA ALA A 160 14.54 -13.37 -7.11
C ALA A 160 14.19 -11.98 -6.49
N VAL A 161 13.43 -11.16 -7.20
CA VAL A 161 12.92 -9.86 -6.70
C VAL A 161 11.95 -10.07 -5.54
N VAL A 162 11.06 -11.06 -5.65
CA VAL A 162 10.07 -11.37 -4.61
C VAL A 162 10.74 -11.86 -3.33
N ILE A 163 11.75 -12.75 -3.41
CA ILE A 163 12.47 -13.22 -2.21
C ILE A 163 13.28 -12.09 -1.54
N ASP A 164 13.92 -11.22 -2.33
CA ASP A 164 14.65 -10.08 -1.77
C ASP A 164 13.68 -9.07 -1.11
N THR A 165 12.49 -8.87 -1.68
CA THR A 165 11.41 -8.09 -1.07
C THR A 165 10.98 -8.69 0.26
N LYS A 166 10.78 -10.02 0.33
CA LYS A 166 10.46 -10.76 1.56
C LYS A 166 11.52 -10.53 2.63
N ASN A 167 12.77 -10.81 2.29
CA ASN A 167 13.88 -10.74 3.23
C ASN A 167 14.09 -9.32 3.77
N LEU A 168 13.93 -8.30 2.92
CA LEU A 168 14.03 -6.90 3.30
C LEU A 168 12.84 -6.49 4.17
N SER A 169 11.61 -6.80 3.74
CA SER A 169 10.38 -6.48 4.47
C SER A 169 10.35 -7.12 5.86
N ASP A 170 10.70 -8.40 5.99
CA ASP A 170 10.68 -9.10 7.28
C ASP A 170 11.72 -8.55 8.28
N LYS A 171 12.84 -8.01 7.78
CA LYS A 171 13.81 -7.29 8.62
C LYS A 171 13.31 -5.91 9.04
N GLU A 172 12.64 -5.19 8.15
CA GLU A 172 12.29 -3.79 8.36
C GLU A 172 10.98 -3.59 9.13
N VAL A 173 9.95 -4.45 8.93
CA VAL A 173 8.62 -4.28 9.55
C VAL A 173 8.65 -4.18 11.08
N PRO A 174 9.39 -5.01 11.84
CA PRO A 174 9.49 -4.84 13.28
C PRO A 174 10.12 -3.50 13.69
N ILE A 175 11.07 -3.02 12.90
CA ILE A 175 11.76 -1.74 13.13
C ILE A 175 10.82 -0.57 12.85
N TYR A 176 9.98 -0.65 11.80
CA TYR A 176 8.93 0.35 11.53
C TYR A 176 8.02 0.57 12.74
N VAL A 177 7.53 -0.53 13.31
CA VAL A 177 6.65 -0.47 14.49
C VAL A 177 7.39 0.16 15.68
N ALA A 178 8.63 -0.25 15.92
CA ALA A 178 9.44 0.31 17.00
C ALA A 178 9.67 1.83 16.83
N ILE A 179 10.04 2.28 15.63
CA ILE A 179 10.25 3.71 15.31
C ILE A 179 8.93 4.47 15.52
N ALA A 180 7.82 3.98 14.97
CA ALA A 180 6.52 4.63 15.10
C ALA A 180 6.11 4.77 16.58
N VAL A 181 6.24 3.70 17.37
CA VAL A 181 5.93 3.69 18.80
C VAL A 181 6.80 4.70 19.57
N VAL A 182 8.13 4.71 19.32
CA VAL A 182 9.06 5.62 20.01
C VAL A 182 8.76 7.07 19.66
N LEU A 183 8.58 7.41 18.40
CA LEU A 183 8.30 8.77 17.98
C LEU A 183 6.93 9.26 18.47
N CYS A 184 5.90 8.40 18.44
CA CYS A 184 4.60 8.71 19.03
C CYS A 184 4.70 8.90 20.53
N LEU A 185 5.47 8.06 21.24
CA LEU A 185 5.72 8.22 22.68
C LEU A 185 6.33 9.60 22.98
N VAL A 186 7.34 10.02 22.21
CA VAL A 186 7.97 11.33 22.38
C VAL A 186 6.96 12.47 22.19
N VAL A 187 6.19 12.45 21.09
CA VAL A 187 5.18 13.48 20.83
C VAL A 187 4.13 13.54 21.92
N LEU A 188 3.63 12.38 22.37
CA LEU A 188 2.65 12.32 23.44
C LEU A 188 3.21 12.77 24.78
N GLN A 189 4.45 12.45 25.11
CA GLN A 189 5.10 12.93 26.33
C GLN A 189 5.22 14.46 26.39
N LEU A 190 5.44 15.08 25.23
CA LEU A 190 5.48 16.54 25.12
C LEU A 190 4.09 17.17 25.20
N SER A 191 3.04 16.42 24.81
CA SER A 191 1.67 16.92 24.67
C SER A 191 0.79 16.71 25.90
N MET A 192 1.00 15.60 26.61
CA MET A 192 0.18 15.19 27.74
C MET A 192 0.70 15.77 29.07
N ASP A 193 -0.13 15.69 30.11
CA ASP A 193 0.15 16.20 31.46
C ASP A 193 0.60 15.11 32.44
N SER A 194 0.96 13.90 31.94
CA SER A 194 1.48 12.80 32.75
C SER A 194 2.37 11.87 31.92
N PHE A 195 3.50 11.43 32.45
CA PHE A 195 4.41 10.48 31.80
C PHE A 195 3.79 9.08 31.59
N LEU A 196 2.82 8.69 32.39
CA LEU A 196 2.23 7.35 32.32
C LEU A 196 1.12 7.26 31.26
N ILE A 197 0.40 8.35 30.98
CA ILE A 197 -0.75 8.35 30.04
C ILE A 197 -0.35 7.95 28.62
N PRO A 198 0.73 8.47 28.01
CA PRO A 198 1.19 8.02 26.71
C PRO A 198 1.48 6.52 26.64
N ILE A 199 2.05 5.96 27.69
CA ILE A 199 2.34 4.52 27.75
C ILE A 199 1.04 3.70 27.76
N LEU A 200 0.02 4.12 28.54
CA LEU A 200 -1.28 3.45 28.57
C LEU A 200 -2.00 3.55 27.19
N PHE A 201 -1.87 4.68 26.49
CA PHE A 201 -2.39 4.83 25.13
C PHE A 201 -1.76 3.79 24.19
N LEU A 202 -0.42 3.75 24.16
CA LEU A 202 0.31 2.84 23.31
C LEU A 202 0.04 1.36 23.61
N ILE A 203 -0.13 0.99 24.88
CA ILE A 203 -0.53 -0.38 25.28
C ILE A 203 -1.94 -0.70 24.75
N SER A 204 -2.91 0.22 24.91
CA SER A 204 -4.28 0.01 24.43
C SER A 204 -4.33 -0.13 22.91
N ILE A 205 -3.60 0.73 22.19
CA ILE A 205 -3.51 0.68 20.72
C ILE A 205 -2.75 -0.58 20.30
N GLY A 206 -1.68 -0.96 20.99
CA GLY A 206 -0.93 -2.20 20.76
C GLY A 206 -1.81 -3.45 20.86
N CYS A 207 -2.72 -3.52 21.84
CA CYS A 207 -3.72 -4.58 21.90
C CYS A 207 -4.61 -4.59 20.65
N ALA A 208 -5.11 -3.42 20.23
CA ALA A 208 -5.95 -3.30 19.04
C ALA A 208 -5.21 -3.70 17.76
N VAL A 209 -3.93 -3.32 17.61
CA VAL A 209 -3.06 -3.73 16.49
C VAL A 209 -2.88 -5.25 16.48
N MET A 210 -2.58 -5.86 17.64
CA MET A 210 -2.43 -7.32 17.75
C MET A 210 -3.71 -8.07 17.38
N TYR A 211 -4.88 -7.57 17.82
CA TYR A 211 -6.17 -8.19 17.46
C TYR A 211 -6.43 -8.05 15.96
N ASN A 212 -6.10 -6.90 15.37
CA ASN A 212 -6.25 -6.67 13.94
C ASN A 212 -5.36 -7.61 13.14
N MET A 213 -4.06 -7.65 13.46
CA MET A 213 -3.09 -8.48 12.74
C MET A 213 -3.39 -9.97 12.91
N GLY A 214 -3.70 -10.40 14.14
CA GLY A 214 -4.00 -11.81 14.42
C GLY A 214 -5.29 -12.32 13.79
N SER A 215 -6.30 -11.46 13.63
CA SER A 215 -7.56 -11.85 12.97
C SER A 215 -7.45 -12.00 11.45
N ASN A 216 -6.31 -11.65 10.83
CA ASN A 216 -6.09 -11.88 9.40
C ASN A 216 -5.93 -13.37 9.05
N VAL A 217 -5.68 -14.24 10.03
CA VAL A 217 -5.68 -15.71 9.83
C VAL A 217 -6.98 -16.24 9.20
N PHE A 218 -8.12 -15.58 9.44
CA PHE A 218 -9.39 -15.94 8.79
C PHE A 218 -9.45 -15.58 7.31
N LYS A 219 -8.55 -14.70 6.84
CA LYS A 219 -8.40 -14.35 5.43
C LYS A 219 -7.39 -15.26 4.73
N GLY A 220 -6.48 -15.88 5.49
CA GLY A 220 -5.40 -16.74 5.01
C GLY A 220 -4.12 -15.96 4.73
N GLU A 221 -4.16 -14.95 3.87
CA GLU A 221 -2.98 -14.16 3.49
C GLU A 221 -3.28 -12.65 3.46
N ILE A 222 -2.22 -11.86 3.56
CA ILE A 222 -2.21 -10.41 3.38
C ILE A 222 -0.98 -9.98 2.59
N SER A 223 -1.08 -8.86 1.85
CA SER A 223 0.08 -8.26 1.18
C SER A 223 1.13 -7.75 2.17
N TYR A 224 2.40 -7.80 1.79
CA TYR A 224 3.49 -7.21 2.56
C TYR A 224 3.31 -5.70 2.75
N VAL A 225 2.74 -5.00 1.77
CA VAL A 225 2.40 -3.57 1.87
C VAL A 225 1.36 -3.36 2.96
N THR A 226 0.30 -4.17 2.99
CA THR A 226 -0.72 -4.14 4.03
C THR A 226 -0.12 -4.46 5.40
N LYS A 227 0.73 -5.49 5.50
CA LYS A 227 1.42 -5.87 6.74
C LYS A 227 2.27 -4.73 7.30
N ALA A 228 3.06 -4.08 6.46
CA ALA A 228 3.93 -2.98 6.85
C ALA A 228 3.16 -1.75 7.32
N LEU A 229 2.09 -1.39 6.60
CA LEU A 229 1.33 -0.16 6.86
C LEU A 229 0.27 -0.32 7.94
N ALA A 230 -0.33 -1.51 8.10
CA ALA A 230 -1.48 -1.70 9.00
C ALA A 230 -1.18 -1.30 10.44
N ALA A 231 -0.05 -1.74 11.00
CA ALA A 231 0.32 -1.41 12.38
C ALA A 231 0.63 0.10 12.55
N VAL A 232 1.37 0.68 11.61
CA VAL A 232 1.78 2.10 11.64
C VAL A 232 0.58 3.02 11.47
N LEU A 233 -0.28 2.74 10.50
CA LEU A 233 -1.48 3.54 10.24
C LEU A 233 -2.53 3.39 11.34
N GLN A 234 -2.74 2.18 11.84
CA GLN A 234 -3.67 1.98 12.95
C GLN A 234 -3.21 2.76 14.18
N LEU A 235 -1.90 2.74 14.51
CA LEU A 235 -1.32 3.56 15.57
C LEU A 235 -1.60 5.05 15.32
N ALA A 236 -1.31 5.54 14.12
CA ALA A 236 -1.48 6.94 13.75
C ALA A 236 -2.93 7.42 13.86
N VAL A 237 -3.87 6.65 13.29
CA VAL A 237 -5.29 7.03 13.18
C VAL A 237 -6.04 6.87 14.50
N THR A 238 -5.73 5.84 15.31
CA THR A 238 -6.51 5.57 16.53
C THR A 238 -6.04 6.33 17.76
N MET A 239 -4.89 7.00 17.66
CA MET A 239 -4.34 7.78 18.77
C MET A 239 -5.26 8.93 19.18
N ASP A 240 -5.88 9.59 18.22
CA ASP A 240 -6.79 10.71 18.45
C ASP A 240 -7.96 10.37 19.37
N TYR A 241 -8.49 9.17 19.24
CA TYR A 241 -9.59 8.69 20.08
C TYR A 241 -9.18 8.61 21.55
N SER A 242 -7.95 8.20 21.81
CA SER A 242 -7.38 8.12 23.16
C SER A 242 -7.15 9.51 23.77
N ILE A 243 -6.69 10.46 22.94
CA ILE A 243 -6.51 11.88 23.35
C ILE A 243 -7.85 12.52 23.71
N PHE A 244 -8.89 12.29 22.91
CA PHE A 244 -10.24 12.80 23.19
C PHE A 244 -10.83 12.23 24.45
N LEU A 245 -10.67 10.93 24.70
CA LEU A 245 -11.12 10.28 25.94
C LEU A 245 -10.43 10.90 27.16
N TRP A 246 -9.11 11.08 27.10
CA TRP A 246 -8.33 11.64 28.21
C TRP A 246 -8.77 13.07 28.54
N HIS A 247 -8.87 13.93 27.54
CA HIS A 247 -9.33 15.31 27.74
C HIS A 247 -10.74 15.36 28.30
N SER A 248 -11.68 14.54 27.77
CA SER A 248 -13.03 14.44 28.30
C SER A 248 -13.05 13.96 29.76
N TYR A 249 -12.20 12.98 30.11
CA TYR A 249 -12.06 12.52 31.47
C TYR A 249 -11.52 13.59 32.42
N CYS A 250 -10.47 14.30 32.03
CA CYS A 250 -9.90 15.39 32.81
C CYS A 250 -10.91 16.52 33.06
N ASP A 251 -11.74 16.85 32.07
CA ASP A 251 -12.77 17.87 32.23
C ASP A 251 -13.86 17.43 33.19
N GLU A 252 -14.34 16.19 33.11
CA GLU A 252 -15.38 15.66 34.01
C GLU A 252 -14.86 15.41 35.44
N LYS A 253 -13.56 15.12 35.60
CA LYS A 253 -12.93 14.89 36.92
C LYS A 253 -12.88 16.14 37.79
N LYS A 254 -13.08 17.35 37.23
CA LYS A 254 -13.13 18.59 38.00
C LYS A 254 -14.32 18.64 38.97
N ASP A 255 -15.47 18.04 38.57
CA ASP A 255 -16.74 18.13 39.27
C ASP A 255 -17.27 16.78 39.78
N LYS A 256 -16.62 15.65 39.44
CA LYS A 256 -17.10 14.30 39.69
C LYS A 256 -16.01 13.40 40.26
N ASN A 257 -16.40 12.31 40.94
CA ASN A 257 -15.43 11.28 41.30
C ASN A 257 -14.91 10.52 40.07
N ASN A 258 -13.73 9.85 40.19
CA ASN A 258 -13.04 9.22 39.09
C ASN A 258 -13.89 8.22 38.28
N LYS A 259 -14.74 7.44 38.95
CA LYS A 259 -15.60 6.44 38.28
C LYS A 259 -16.74 7.09 37.51
N GLU A 260 -17.38 8.09 38.09
CA GLU A 260 -18.45 8.85 37.43
C GLU A 260 -17.93 9.69 36.29
N ALA A 261 -16.78 10.37 36.52
CA ALA A 261 -16.11 11.16 35.49
C ALA A 261 -15.78 10.28 34.27
N MET A 262 -15.19 9.10 34.52
CA MET A 262 -14.87 8.18 33.43
C MET A 262 -16.10 7.65 32.71
N ALA A 263 -17.17 7.30 33.44
CA ALA A 263 -18.41 6.82 32.84
C ALA A 263 -19.03 7.89 31.88
N VAL A 264 -19.03 9.17 32.31
CA VAL A 264 -19.53 10.26 31.48
C VAL A 264 -18.57 10.55 30.31
N ALA A 265 -17.26 10.48 30.55
CA ALA A 265 -16.25 10.66 29.51
C ALA A 265 -16.39 9.62 28.40
N ILE A 266 -16.57 8.35 28.75
CA ILE A 266 -16.81 7.27 27.77
C ILE A 266 -18.05 7.57 26.93
N ASP A 267 -19.18 7.89 27.57
CA ASP A 267 -20.44 8.15 26.83
C ASP A 267 -20.34 9.37 25.91
N LYS A 268 -19.65 10.45 26.33
CA LYS A 268 -19.41 11.66 25.51
C LYS A 268 -18.45 11.36 24.37
N THR A 269 -17.35 10.68 24.66
CA THR A 269 -16.30 10.34 23.68
C THR A 269 -16.84 9.38 22.64
N LEU A 270 -17.64 8.40 23.03
CA LEU A 270 -18.23 7.44 22.10
C LEU A 270 -19.04 8.13 21.00
N VAL A 271 -19.86 9.12 21.35
CA VAL A 271 -20.67 9.87 20.34
C VAL A 271 -19.79 10.63 19.35
N SER A 272 -18.71 11.24 19.84
CA SER A 272 -17.77 12.00 18.98
C SER A 272 -16.89 11.09 18.15
N VAL A 273 -16.32 10.03 18.78
CA VAL A 273 -15.39 9.11 18.13
C VAL A 273 -16.10 8.21 17.12
N VAL A 274 -17.33 7.75 17.40
CA VAL A 274 -18.10 6.97 16.41
C VAL A 274 -18.39 7.81 15.15
N GLY A 275 -18.72 9.08 15.31
CA GLY A 275 -18.94 9.96 14.16
C GLY A 275 -17.71 10.11 13.28
N SER A 276 -16.54 10.26 13.88
CA SER A 276 -15.24 10.40 13.21
C SER A 276 -14.74 9.05 12.69
N SER A 277 -14.76 7.97 13.50
CA SER A 277 -14.27 6.68 13.05
C SER A 277 -15.05 6.08 11.87
N ILE A 278 -16.36 6.38 11.75
CA ILE A 278 -17.16 5.94 10.61
C ILE A 278 -16.65 6.59 9.31
N THR A 279 -16.23 7.86 9.33
CA THR A 279 -15.66 8.53 8.14
C THR A 279 -14.31 7.92 7.76
N THR A 280 -13.49 7.58 8.75
CA THR A 280 -12.21 6.91 8.52
C THR A 280 -12.41 5.49 7.98
N VAL A 281 -13.33 4.72 8.56
CA VAL A 281 -13.71 3.38 8.05
C VAL A 281 -14.23 3.49 6.62
N ALA A 282 -15.06 4.50 6.30
CA ALA A 282 -15.57 4.68 4.94
C ALA A 282 -14.45 5.02 3.95
N GLY A 283 -13.46 5.81 4.34
CA GLY A 283 -12.27 6.05 3.53
C GLY A 283 -11.55 4.73 3.18
N PHE A 284 -11.32 3.86 4.18
CA PHE A 284 -10.71 2.55 3.91
C PHE A 284 -11.62 1.60 3.13
N VAL A 285 -12.92 1.60 3.39
CA VAL A 285 -13.89 0.79 2.63
C VAL A 285 -13.96 1.23 1.17
N ALA A 286 -13.71 2.50 0.86
CA ALA A 286 -13.65 2.95 -0.52
C ALA A 286 -12.54 2.24 -1.34
N LEU A 287 -11.43 1.83 -0.71
CA LEU A 287 -10.39 1.02 -1.35
C LEU A 287 -10.92 -0.36 -1.80
N CYS A 288 -11.94 -0.89 -1.14
CA CYS A 288 -12.52 -2.19 -1.52
C CYS A 288 -13.26 -2.15 -2.86
N PHE A 289 -13.47 -0.99 -3.46
CA PHE A 289 -14.08 -0.83 -4.79
C PHE A 289 -13.07 -0.83 -5.92
N MET A 290 -11.78 -1.04 -5.63
CA MET A 290 -10.75 -1.24 -6.64
C MET A 290 -10.92 -2.59 -7.33
N SER A 291 -10.66 -2.61 -8.64
CA SER A 291 -10.49 -3.83 -9.41
C SER A 291 -9.17 -4.53 -9.04
N PHE A 292 -8.13 -3.76 -8.76
CA PHE A 292 -6.88 -4.25 -8.19
C PHE A 292 -7.10 -4.68 -6.73
N THR A 293 -7.08 -5.98 -6.49
CA THR A 293 -7.51 -6.57 -5.20
C THR A 293 -6.63 -6.25 -3.99
N LEU A 294 -5.45 -5.64 -4.21
CA LEU A 294 -4.66 -5.03 -3.14
C LEU A 294 -5.46 -3.97 -2.37
N GLY A 295 -6.33 -3.21 -3.07
CA GLY A 295 -7.23 -2.25 -2.43
C GLY A 295 -8.20 -2.92 -1.45
N LEU A 296 -8.76 -4.07 -1.82
CA LEU A 296 -9.62 -4.88 -0.94
C LEU A 296 -8.83 -5.37 0.28
N ASP A 297 -7.60 -5.84 0.07
CA ASP A 297 -6.71 -6.30 1.14
C ASP A 297 -6.45 -5.19 2.17
N MET A 298 -5.94 -4.05 1.72
CA MET A 298 -5.66 -2.90 2.57
C MET A 298 -6.94 -2.34 3.21
N GLY A 299 -8.00 -2.20 2.44
CA GLY A 299 -9.26 -1.60 2.87
C GLY A 299 -9.90 -2.35 4.04
N ILE A 300 -9.99 -3.67 3.95
CA ILE A 300 -10.56 -4.52 5.01
C ILE A 300 -9.69 -4.48 6.27
N VAL A 301 -8.37 -4.67 6.13
CA VAL A 301 -7.46 -4.73 7.28
C VAL A 301 -7.41 -3.38 8.01
N MET A 302 -7.37 -2.27 7.27
CA MET A 302 -7.36 -0.93 7.86
C MET A 302 -8.70 -0.57 8.50
N ALA A 303 -9.83 -0.81 7.82
CA ALA A 303 -11.17 -0.54 8.37
C ALA A 303 -11.42 -1.33 9.66
N LYS A 304 -11.08 -2.62 9.66
CA LYS A 304 -11.14 -3.50 10.84
C LYS A 304 -10.24 -2.97 11.96
N GLY A 305 -9.03 -2.51 11.63
CA GLY A 305 -8.09 -1.92 12.58
C GLY A 305 -8.67 -0.70 13.30
N VAL A 306 -9.33 0.20 12.57
CA VAL A 306 -10.00 1.37 13.17
C VAL A 306 -11.12 0.96 14.11
N VAL A 307 -11.97 0.01 13.71
CA VAL A 307 -13.06 -0.49 14.56
C VAL A 307 -12.52 -1.09 15.86
N LEU A 308 -11.49 -1.94 15.79
CA LEU A 308 -10.84 -2.52 16.96
C LEU A 308 -10.16 -1.45 17.84
N GLY A 309 -9.57 -0.42 17.21
CA GLY A 309 -9.02 0.74 17.91
C GLY A 309 -10.06 1.48 18.73
N VAL A 310 -11.24 1.75 18.16
CA VAL A 310 -12.37 2.37 18.88
C VAL A 310 -12.83 1.49 20.05
N ILE A 311 -12.98 0.19 19.82
CA ILE A 311 -13.39 -0.74 20.89
C ILE A 311 -12.39 -0.71 22.04
N CYS A 312 -11.09 -0.81 21.76
CA CYS A 312 -10.05 -0.74 22.79
C CYS A 312 -10.00 0.63 23.47
N CYS A 313 -10.21 1.72 22.76
CA CYS A 313 -10.26 3.08 23.30
C CYS A 313 -11.40 3.26 24.32
N VAL A 314 -12.59 2.68 24.08
CA VAL A 314 -13.74 2.86 24.99
C VAL A 314 -13.86 1.75 26.05
N THR A 315 -13.06 0.69 25.99
CA THR A 315 -13.10 -0.44 26.92
C THR A 315 -11.79 -0.66 27.68
N VAL A 316 -10.71 -0.96 26.96
CA VAL A 316 -9.40 -1.30 27.54
C VAL A 316 -8.74 -0.07 28.17
N LEU A 317 -8.66 1.04 27.43
CA LEU A 317 -8.00 2.26 27.88
C LEU A 317 -8.62 2.86 29.15
N PRO A 318 -9.95 3.07 29.25
CA PRO A 318 -10.58 3.59 30.48
C PRO A 318 -10.37 2.66 31.66
N SER A 319 -10.37 1.33 31.42
CA SER A 319 -10.12 0.34 32.48
C SER A 319 -8.71 0.46 33.03
N MET A 320 -7.70 0.66 32.17
CA MET A 320 -6.30 0.90 32.59
C MET A 320 -6.17 2.23 33.33
N ILE A 321 -6.73 3.32 32.81
CA ILE A 321 -6.66 4.64 33.44
C ILE A 321 -7.21 4.58 34.86
N LEU A 322 -8.37 3.94 35.09
CA LEU A 322 -8.97 3.82 36.42
C LEU A 322 -8.16 2.97 37.39
N ILE A 323 -7.47 1.94 36.94
CA ILE A 323 -6.63 1.09 37.79
C ILE A 323 -5.34 1.81 38.17
N PHE A 324 -4.73 2.51 37.21
CA PHE A 324 -3.48 3.22 37.39
C PHE A 324 -3.63 4.70 37.81
N ASP A 325 -4.85 5.16 38.14
CA ASP A 325 -5.15 6.57 38.43
C ASP A 325 -4.20 7.20 39.48
N LYS A 326 -3.89 6.47 40.60
CA LYS A 326 -2.92 6.93 41.58
C LYS A 326 -1.51 7.07 41.06
N ALA A 327 -1.08 6.23 40.13
CA ALA A 327 0.23 6.29 39.51
C ALA A 327 0.30 7.44 38.48
N ILE A 328 -0.81 7.66 37.76
CA ILE A 328 -0.94 8.79 36.83
C ILE A 328 -0.80 10.12 37.57
N GLU A 329 -1.44 10.28 38.73
CA GLU A 329 -1.35 11.51 39.53
C GLU A 329 0.07 11.77 40.05
N LYS A 330 0.82 10.71 40.40
CA LYS A 330 2.22 10.84 40.82
C LYS A 330 3.18 11.24 39.71
N THR A 331 2.82 10.95 38.45
CA THR A 331 3.65 11.23 37.27
C THR A 331 3.20 12.48 36.51
N ARG A 332 2.35 13.31 37.12
CA ARG A 332 1.85 14.55 36.50
C ARG A 332 2.96 15.57 36.30
N HIS A 333 2.94 16.22 35.15
CA HIS A 333 3.79 17.34 34.78
C HIS A 333 3.03 18.37 33.95
N LYS A 334 3.62 19.50 33.67
CA LYS A 334 3.03 20.50 32.78
C LYS A 334 3.33 20.10 31.32
N ALA A 335 2.31 20.10 30.48
CA ALA A 335 2.48 19.89 29.04
C ALA A 335 3.48 20.92 28.46
N LEU A 336 4.40 20.45 27.62
CA LEU A 336 5.45 21.29 27.03
C LEU A 336 5.02 21.94 25.72
N ILE A 337 4.02 21.39 25.05
CA ILE A 337 3.47 22.01 23.82
C ILE A 337 2.77 23.31 24.20
N PRO A 338 3.08 24.41 23.49
CA PRO A 338 2.44 25.70 23.70
C PRO A 338 0.93 25.66 23.45
N ASP A 339 0.20 26.48 24.15
CA ASP A 339 -1.23 26.70 23.88
C ASP A 339 -1.42 27.62 22.67
N PHE A 340 -1.84 27.02 21.55
CA PHE A 340 -2.10 27.72 20.29
C PHE A 340 -3.45 28.40 20.24
N SER A 341 -4.32 28.22 21.23
CA SER A 341 -5.66 28.84 21.26
C SER A 341 -5.62 30.35 21.09
N LYS A 342 -4.55 31.00 21.59
CA LYS A 342 -4.32 32.44 21.49
C LYS A 342 -4.17 32.97 20.07
N LEU A 343 -3.87 32.08 19.08
CA LEU A 343 -3.79 32.46 17.67
C LEU A 343 -5.16 32.57 17.00
N SER A 344 -6.19 31.94 17.58
CA SER A 344 -7.52 31.81 16.98
C SER A 344 -8.18 33.15 16.66
N PRO A 345 -8.16 34.20 17.53
CA PRO A 345 -8.73 35.50 17.21
C PRO A 345 -8.03 36.18 16.01
N TRP A 346 -6.70 36.00 15.91
CA TRP A 346 -5.92 36.55 14.81
C TRP A 346 -6.25 35.86 13.48
N ILE A 347 -6.35 34.54 13.46
CA ILE A 347 -6.71 33.74 12.28
C ILE A 347 -8.11 34.17 11.78
N VAL A 348 -9.09 34.21 12.67
CA VAL A 348 -10.49 34.55 12.31
C VAL A 348 -10.61 36.02 11.88
N LYS A 349 -9.78 36.93 12.41
CA LYS A 349 -9.72 38.32 11.97
C LYS A 349 -9.21 38.45 10.53
N HIS A 350 -8.16 37.68 10.17
CA HIS A 350 -7.51 37.76 8.87
C HIS A 350 -7.96 36.65 7.88
N TYR A 351 -9.16 36.10 8.04
CA TYR A 351 -9.70 34.99 7.26
C TYR A 351 -9.62 35.16 5.74
N TYR A 352 -9.71 36.42 5.25
CA TYR A 352 -9.66 36.78 3.84
C TYR A 352 -8.29 36.44 3.21
N ILE A 353 -7.18 36.51 3.97
CA ILE A 353 -5.83 36.14 3.49
C ILE A 353 -5.80 34.65 3.12
N PHE A 354 -6.35 33.83 3.99
CA PHE A 354 -6.38 32.36 3.77
C PHE A 354 -7.33 31.97 2.65
N LEU A 355 -8.42 32.71 2.47
CA LEU A 355 -9.32 32.50 1.34
C LEU A 355 -8.67 32.86 0.00
N ILE A 356 -7.94 34.00 -0.06
CA ILE A 356 -7.18 34.39 -1.26
C ILE A 356 -6.07 33.39 -1.54
N ALA A 357 -5.33 32.95 -0.51
CA ALA A 357 -4.30 31.92 -0.65
C ALA A 357 -4.88 30.62 -1.23
N PHE A 358 -6.07 30.19 -0.76
CA PHE A 358 -6.80 29.06 -1.32
C PHE A 358 -7.10 29.23 -2.81
N LEU A 359 -7.66 30.37 -3.21
CA LEU A 359 -8.01 30.64 -4.61
C LEU A 359 -6.79 30.68 -5.54
N VAL A 360 -5.65 31.14 -5.02
CA VAL A 360 -4.39 31.19 -5.79
C VAL A 360 -3.75 29.82 -5.89
N LEU A 361 -3.76 29.04 -4.79
CA LEU A 361 -3.04 27.76 -4.73
C LEU A 361 -3.83 26.58 -5.31
N ILE A 362 -5.16 26.68 -5.45
CA ILE A 362 -5.96 25.54 -5.93
C ILE A 362 -5.60 25.12 -7.35
N VAL A 363 -5.33 26.10 -8.24
CA VAL A 363 -4.99 25.83 -9.63
C VAL A 363 -3.63 25.11 -9.76
N PRO A 364 -2.52 25.62 -9.20
CA PRO A 364 -1.24 24.91 -9.26
C PRO A 364 -1.28 23.59 -8.50
N ALA A 365 -2.00 23.48 -7.37
CA ALA A 365 -2.12 22.22 -6.64
C ALA A 365 -2.81 21.13 -7.48
N PHE A 366 -3.94 21.46 -8.11
CA PHE A 366 -4.67 20.55 -8.99
C PHE A 366 -3.86 20.19 -10.24
N TYR A 367 -3.19 21.17 -10.87
CA TYR A 367 -2.30 20.93 -12.02
C TYR A 367 -1.17 19.98 -11.66
N GLY A 368 -0.50 20.21 -10.52
CA GLY A 368 0.59 19.35 -10.05
C GLY A 368 0.12 17.93 -9.79
N GLN A 369 -1.03 17.73 -9.13
CA GLN A 369 -1.58 16.40 -8.89
C GLN A 369 -1.87 15.65 -10.20
N LYS A 370 -2.46 16.32 -11.19
CA LYS A 370 -2.84 15.69 -12.47
C LYS A 370 -1.63 15.28 -13.31
N ASN A 371 -0.48 15.94 -13.15
CA ASN A 371 0.72 15.73 -13.94
C ASN A 371 1.86 15.06 -13.16
N ASN A 372 1.54 14.30 -12.13
CA ASN A 372 2.53 13.49 -11.42
C ASN A 372 3.08 12.38 -12.32
N LYS A 373 4.36 12.12 -12.15
CA LYS A 373 4.99 10.93 -12.73
C LYS A 373 4.80 9.76 -11.77
N VAL A 374 4.35 8.64 -12.33
CA VAL A 374 4.12 7.40 -11.59
C VAL A 374 5.00 6.31 -12.20
N TYR A 375 5.59 5.47 -11.39
CA TYR A 375 6.29 4.27 -11.85
C TYR A 375 5.54 3.01 -11.42
N TYR A 376 5.64 1.99 -12.26
CA TYR A 376 4.96 0.70 -12.09
C TYR A 376 5.96 -0.47 -11.97
N ASN A 377 7.21 -0.26 -12.36
CA ASN A 377 8.26 -1.26 -12.25
C ASN A 377 8.59 -1.53 -10.77
N LEU A 378 8.42 -2.78 -10.33
CA LEU A 378 8.65 -3.20 -8.95
C LEU A 378 10.13 -3.15 -8.56
N ASP A 379 11.04 -3.44 -9.46
CA ASP A 379 12.49 -3.35 -9.28
C ASP A 379 12.92 -1.96 -8.84
N SER A 380 12.25 -0.91 -9.39
CA SER A 380 12.50 0.48 -9.05
C SER A 380 12.16 0.83 -7.59
N SER A 381 11.40 -0.01 -6.91
CA SER A 381 11.04 0.16 -5.50
C SER A 381 12.08 -0.39 -4.53
N LEU A 382 13.08 -1.12 -5.02
CA LEU A 382 14.07 -1.84 -4.21
C LEU A 382 15.46 -1.18 -4.27
N PRO A 383 16.30 -1.39 -3.23
CA PRO A 383 17.70 -0.96 -3.23
C PRO A 383 18.51 -1.62 -4.32
N LYS A 384 19.41 -0.87 -4.95
CA LYS A 384 20.29 -1.35 -6.03
C LYS A 384 21.38 -2.33 -5.60
N ASP A 385 21.61 -2.48 -4.31
CA ASP A 385 22.60 -3.40 -3.73
C ASP A 385 22.05 -4.82 -3.51
N LEU A 386 20.79 -5.07 -3.80
CA LEU A 386 20.19 -6.40 -3.73
C LEU A 386 20.67 -7.29 -4.87
N GLU A 387 20.80 -8.60 -4.59
CA GLU A 387 21.32 -9.59 -5.55
C GLU A 387 20.44 -9.70 -6.79
N SER A 388 19.11 -9.71 -6.63
CA SER A 388 18.18 -9.74 -7.76
C SER A 388 18.33 -8.53 -8.69
N ILE A 389 18.50 -7.33 -8.11
CA ILE A 389 18.66 -6.10 -8.88
C ILE A 389 19.99 -6.10 -9.63
N GLN A 390 21.07 -6.58 -8.99
CA GLN A 390 22.38 -6.73 -9.65
C GLN A 390 22.33 -7.77 -10.78
N ALA A 391 21.61 -8.89 -10.56
CA ALA A 391 21.43 -9.91 -11.59
C ALA A 391 20.62 -9.37 -12.79
N ASN A 392 19.53 -8.62 -12.54
CA ASN A 392 18.73 -8.00 -13.59
C ASN A 392 19.54 -6.94 -14.34
N GLU A 393 20.39 -6.15 -13.65
CA GLU A 393 21.32 -5.22 -14.33
C GLU A 393 22.34 -5.93 -15.21
N LYS A 394 22.79 -7.13 -14.85
CA LYS A 394 23.69 -7.95 -15.68
C LYS A 394 22.96 -8.48 -16.93
N LEU A 395 21.75 -9.00 -16.77
CA LEU A 395 20.90 -9.43 -17.89
C LEU A 395 20.72 -8.30 -18.89
N GLU A 396 20.43 -7.09 -18.40
CA GLU A 396 20.28 -5.91 -19.25
C GLU A 396 21.58 -5.51 -19.95
N LYS A 397 22.70 -5.40 -19.21
CA LYS A 397 23.95 -4.84 -19.76
C LYS A 397 24.73 -5.83 -20.62
N GLU A 398 24.75 -7.11 -20.24
CA GLU A 398 25.57 -8.12 -20.91
C GLU A 398 24.78 -8.84 -22.00
N PHE A 399 23.54 -9.21 -21.72
CA PHE A 399 22.71 -9.95 -22.68
C PHE A 399 21.75 -9.04 -23.46
N ASN A 400 21.72 -7.74 -23.20
CA ASN A 400 20.74 -6.81 -23.77
C ASN A 400 19.29 -7.31 -23.61
N MET A 401 19.00 -7.90 -22.42
CA MET A 401 17.69 -8.41 -22.04
C MET A 401 17.19 -7.64 -20.83
N ALA A 402 16.23 -6.75 -21.04
CA ALA A 402 15.64 -5.96 -19.97
C ALA A 402 14.28 -6.50 -19.50
N SER A 403 13.62 -7.32 -20.33
CA SER A 403 12.41 -8.07 -19.95
C SER A 403 12.24 -9.32 -20.80
N THR A 404 11.45 -10.27 -20.29
CA THR A 404 11.10 -11.52 -20.98
C THR A 404 9.59 -11.65 -21.00
N HIS A 405 9.02 -11.86 -22.18
CA HIS A 405 7.61 -12.17 -22.37
C HIS A 405 7.45 -13.63 -22.76
N MET A 406 6.25 -14.16 -22.61
CA MET A 406 5.92 -15.51 -23.05
C MET A 406 4.66 -15.44 -23.90
N ILE A 407 4.62 -16.22 -24.97
CA ILE A 407 3.44 -16.39 -25.82
C ILE A 407 2.96 -17.82 -25.64
N LEU A 408 1.70 -17.99 -25.24
CA LEU A 408 0.99 -19.26 -25.25
C LEU A 408 0.15 -19.33 -26.53
N LEU A 409 0.32 -20.40 -27.30
CA LEU A 409 -0.42 -20.66 -28.54
C LEU A 409 -1.08 -22.05 -28.47
N ASP A 410 -2.16 -22.26 -29.23
CA ASP A 410 -2.76 -23.60 -29.41
C ASP A 410 -1.75 -24.56 -30.05
N SER A 411 -1.46 -25.72 -29.43
CA SER A 411 -0.52 -26.73 -29.95
C SER A 411 -0.95 -27.33 -31.31
N ASN A 412 -2.22 -27.16 -31.69
CA ASN A 412 -2.72 -27.66 -32.98
C ASN A 412 -2.41 -26.70 -34.16
N LEU A 413 -1.76 -25.55 -33.92
CA LEU A 413 -1.32 -24.67 -35.00
C LEU A 413 -0.29 -25.36 -35.87
N GLU A 414 -0.38 -25.14 -37.19
CA GLU A 414 0.61 -25.67 -38.11
C GLU A 414 2.01 -25.07 -37.86
N ASP A 415 3.07 -25.88 -37.80
CA ASP A 415 4.45 -25.40 -37.58
C ASP A 415 4.84 -24.26 -38.51
N ARG A 416 4.30 -24.22 -39.73
CA ARG A 416 4.53 -23.15 -40.68
C ARG A 416 3.93 -21.82 -40.22
N GLU A 417 2.79 -21.85 -39.55
CA GLU A 417 2.13 -20.65 -39.04
C GLU A 417 2.89 -20.13 -37.83
N VAL A 418 3.32 -21.03 -36.93
CA VAL A 418 4.15 -20.68 -35.77
C VAL A 418 5.47 -20.07 -36.18
N ARG A 419 6.15 -20.65 -37.22
CA ARG A 419 7.39 -20.04 -37.73
C ARG A 419 7.19 -18.63 -38.29
N LYS A 420 6.08 -18.38 -39.02
CA LYS A 420 5.76 -17.04 -39.49
C LYS A 420 5.43 -16.08 -38.36
N LEU A 421 4.73 -16.55 -37.33
CA LEU A 421 4.49 -15.77 -36.13
C LEU A 421 5.82 -15.40 -35.46
N ILE A 422 6.76 -16.33 -35.31
CA ILE A 422 8.10 -16.06 -34.77
C ILE A 422 8.84 -15.02 -35.63
N GLU A 423 8.79 -15.13 -36.97
CA GLU A 423 9.38 -14.15 -37.89
C GLU A 423 8.75 -12.77 -37.71
N ASP A 424 7.39 -12.68 -37.70
CA ASP A 424 6.66 -11.41 -37.51
C ASP A 424 6.94 -10.81 -36.14
N VAL A 425 7.09 -11.61 -35.07
CA VAL A 425 7.43 -11.15 -33.73
C VAL A 425 8.87 -10.67 -33.63
N ASN A 426 9.81 -11.37 -34.25
CA ASN A 426 11.22 -10.96 -34.29
C ASN A 426 11.43 -9.66 -35.07
N ASP A 427 10.55 -9.32 -36.03
CA ASP A 427 10.55 -8.03 -36.76
C ASP A 427 9.99 -6.88 -35.92
N VAL A 428 9.44 -7.14 -34.73
CA VAL A 428 8.97 -6.10 -33.82
C VAL A 428 10.17 -5.40 -33.16
N ASP A 429 10.17 -4.09 -33.21
CA ASP A 429 11.21 -3.24 -32.63
C ASP A 429 11.48 -3.56 -31.17
N GLY A 430 12.76 -3.76 -30.81
CA GLY A 430 13.19 -4.12 -29.46
C GLY A 430 13.01 -5.60 -29.09
N VAL A 431 12.51 -6.47 -29.97
CA VAL A 431 12.59 -7.92 -29.79
C VAL A 431 13.96 -8.38 -30.20
N LYS A 432 14.68 -9.04 -29.30
CA LYS A 432 16.00 -9.58 -29.53
C LYS A 432 15.96 -10.97 -30.17
N ALA A 433 15.13 -11.81 -29.62
CA ALA A 433 14.93 -13.18 -30.09
C ALA A 433 13.61 -13.75 -29.53
N THR A 434 13.00 -14.65 -30.33
CA THR A 434 11.88 -15.48 -29.89
C THR A 434 12.36 -16.94 -29.88
N LEU A 435 12.28 -17.60 -28.72
CA LEU A 435 12.69 -19.00 -28.51
C LEU A 435 11.46 -19.89 -28.35
N GLY A 436 11.48 -21.02 -29.04
CA GLY A 436 10.47 -22.06 -28.99
C GLY A 436 10.92 -23.27 -29.80
N ILE A 437 10.15 -24.32 -29.85
CA ILE A 437 10.52 -25.56 -30.59
C ILE A 437 10.81 -25.23 -32.06
N GLN A 438 9.94 -24.47 -32.71
CA GLN A 438 10.09 -24.13 -34.15
C GLN A 438 11.27 -23.17 -34.41
N ALA A 439 11.69 -22.38 -33.44
CA ALA A 439 12.89 -21.53 -33.54
C ALA A 439 14.15 -22.40 -33.47
N ILE A 440 14.18 -23.42 -32.60
CA ILE A 440 15.28 -24.39 -32.48
C ILE A 440 15.41 -25.23 -33.78
N GLU A 441 14.27 -25.69 -34.31
CA GLU A 441 14.25 -26.40 -35.63
C GLU A 441 14.74 -25.50 -36.75
N GLY A 442 14.32 -24.21 -36.78
CA GLY A 442 14.75 -23.22 -37.76
C GLY A 442 16.26 -22.94 -37.72
N ALA A 443 16.88 -23.15 -36.55
CA ALA A 443 18.33 -23.07 -36.39
C ALA A 443 19.07 -24.31 -36.92
N GLY A 444 18.35 -25.30 -37.47
CA GLY A 444 18.93 -26.48 -38.12
C GLY A 444 19.05 -27.72 -37.22
N LEU A 445 18.43 -27.72 -36.04
CA LEU A 445 18.32 -28.89 -35.14
C LEU A 445 16.96 -29.58 -35.43
N PRO A 446 16.94 -30.79 -36.04
CA PRO A 446 15.69 -31.54 -36.25
C PRO A 446 14.99 -31.83 -34.90
N ARG A 447 13.63 -31.84 -34.89
CA ARG A 447 12.80 -32.07 -33.68
C ARG A 447 13.22 -33.35 -32.94
N GLU A 448 13.61 -34.41 -33.68
CA GLU A 448 14.06 -35.67 -33.12
C GLU A 448 15.39 -35.60 -32.35
N MET A 449 16.12 -34.50 -32.53
CA MET A 449 17.38 -34.22 -31.81
C MET A 449 17.14 -33.33 -30.58
N ILE A 450 15.96 -32.70 -30.46
CA ILE A 450 15.60 -31.91 -29.27
C ILE A 450 15.24 -32.92 -28.16
N PRO A 451 15.90 -32.85 -27.00
CA PRO A 451 15.58 -33.76 -25.88
C PRO A 451 14.09 -33.67 -25.49
N GLU A 452 13.48 -34.82 -25.20
CA GLU A 452 12.04 -34.92 -24.91
C GLU A 452 11.61 -34.02 -23.72
N HIS A 453 12.51 -33.86 -22.76
CA HIS A 453 12.28 -32.99 -21.61
C HIS A 453 12.21 -31.45 -21.97
N ILE A 454 12.87 -31.05 -23.06
CA ILE A 454 12.74 -29.64 -23.56
C ILE A 454 11.43 -29.51 -24.34
N VAL A 455 11.05 -30.53 -25.11
CA VAL A 455 9.79 -30.53 -25.84
C VAL A 455 8.62 -30.43 -24.85
N SER A 456 8.62 -31.26 -23.78
CA SER A 456 7.55 -31.25 -22.77
C SER A 456 7.46 -29.94 -21.95
N LEU A 457 8.53 -29.14 -21.88
CA LEU A 457 8.53 -27.84 -21.26
C LEU A 457 7.90 -26.77 -22.16
N LEU A 458 8.00 -26.94 -23.47
CA LEU A 458 7.56 -25.95 -24.45
C LEU A 458 6.24 -26.31 -25.14
N ASP A 459 5.73 -27.53 -24.93
CA ASP A 459 4.51 -28.06 -25.56
C ASP A 459 3.88 -29.12 -24.64
N ASP A 460 2.73 -28.80 -24.03
CA ASP A 460 1.98 -29.73 -23.16
C ASP A 460 0.94 -30.56 -23.95
N GLY A 461 0.79 -30.32 -25.25
CA GLY A 461 -0.19 -30.95 -26.14
C GLY A 461 -1.50 -30.19 -26.27
N GLU A 462 -1.82 -29.23 -25.42
CA GLU A 462 -2.92 -28.27 -25.57
C GLU A 462 -2.39 -26.88 -25.95
N TYR A 463 -1.33 -26.45 -25.29
CA TYR A 463 -0.65 -25.18 -25.55
C TYR A 463 0.83 -25.38 -25.87
N GLN A 464 1.39 -24.48 -26.67
CA GLN A 464 2.82 -24.37 -26.91
C GLN A 464 3.34 -22.99 -26.44
N LEU A 465 4.53 -23.00 -25.85
CA LEU A 465 5.14 -21.87 -25.19
C LEU A 465 6.30 -21.32 -26.01
N LEU A 466 6.29 -20.01 -26.25
CA LEU A 466 7.40 -19.27 -26.83
C LEU A 466 7.90 -18.22 -25.83
N PHE A 467 9.21 -18.05 -25.72
CA PHE A 467 9.86 -17.00 -24.95
C PHE A 467 10.29 -15.86 -25.88
N VAL A 468 9.88 -14.62 -25.58
CA VAL A 468 10.24 -13.43 -26.31
C VAL A 468 11.16 -12.59 -25.44
N MET A 469 12.40 -12.42 -25.84
CA MET A 469 13.41 -11.62 -25.15
C MET A 469 13.38 -10.19 -25.68
N SER A 470 13.18 -9.23 -24.78
CA SER A 470 13.04 -7.82 -25.10
C SER A 470 14.20 -6.98 -24.55
N GLU A 471 14.66 -6.01 -25.35
CA GLU A 471 15.62 -4.98 -24.93
C GLU A 471 14.97 -3.87 -24.09
N TYR A 472 13.64 -3.81 -24.08
CA TYR A 472 12.91 -2.76 -23.40
C TYR A 472 12.60 -3.12 -21.94
N LYS A 473 12.71 -2.12 -21.07
CA LYS A 473 12.44 -2.27 -19.64
C LYS A 473 10.96 -2.41 -19.36
N VAL A 474 10.64 -3.22 -18.37
CA VAL A 474 9.28 -3.34 -17.83
C VAL A 474 8.73 -1.95 -17.45
N ALA A 475 7.46 -1.72 -17.75
CA ALA A 475 6.75 -0.45 -17.52
C ALA A 475 7.27 0.76 -18.32
N SER A 476 8.02 0.56 -19.39
CA SER A 476 8.36 1.63 -20.33
C SER A 476 7.28 1.78 -21.42
N ASP A 477 7.17 2.97 -22.01
CA ASP A 477 6.24 3.19 -23.12
C ASP A 477 6.61 2.31 -24.33
N GLU A 478 7.90 2.06 -24.52
CA GLU A 478 8.44 1.23 -25.60
C GLU A 478 7.99 -0.22 -25.46
N VAL A 479 8.09 -0.81 -24.23
CA VAL A 479 7.66 -2.20 -24.00
C VAL A 479 6.14 -2.34 -24.12
N ASN A 480 5.37 -1.35 -23.67
CA ASN A 480 3.91 -1.37 -23.80
C ASN A 480 3.50 -1.36 -25.27
N HIS A 481 4.15 -0.51 -26.11
CA HIS A 481 3.92 -0.53 -27.57
C HIS A 481 4.38 -1.83 -28.23
N GLN A 482 5.43 -2.45 -27.72
CA GLN A 482 5.90 -3.76 -28.18
C GLN A 482 4.86 -4.84 -27.86
N CYS A 483 4.34 -4.90 -26.62
CA CYS A 483 3.26 -5.81 -26.22
C CYS A 483 2.00 -5.64 -27.09
N ASP A 484 1.57 -4.41 -27.34
CA ASP A 484 0.43 -4.11 -28.24
C ASP A 484 0.65 -4.63 -29.67
N LYS A 485 1.88 -4.57 -30.20
CA LYS A 485 2.20 -5.08 -31.54
C LYS A 485 2.23 -6.61 -31.54
N ILE A 486 2.84 -7.21 -30.54
CA ILE A 486 2.92 -8.67 -30.40
C ILE A 486 1.52 -9.26 -30.25
N ASN A 487 0.65 -8.67 -29.44
CA ASN A 487 -0.75 -9.10 -29.31
C ASN A 487 -1.49 -9.09 -30.65
N LYS A 488 -1.33 -8.06 -31.47
CA LYS A 488 -1.91 -8.01 -32.82
C LYS A 488 -1.37 -9.08 -33.76
N ILE A 489 -0.11 -9.46 -33.60
CA ILE A 489 0.50 -10.57 -34.35
C ILE A 489 -0.10 -11.90 -33.87
N ILE A 490 -0.20 -12.10 -32.54
CA ILE A 490 -0.83 -13.30 -31.98
C ILE A 490 -2.27 -13.44 -32.50
N ASP A 491 -3.10 -12.41 -32.38
CA ASP A 491 -4.49 -12.41 -32.87
C ASP A 491 -4.65 -12.77 -34.36
N LYS A 492 -3.63 -12.46 -35.19
CA LYS A 492 -3.63 -12.78 -36.61
C LYS A 492 -3.46 -14.27 -36.89
N TYR A 493 -2.72 -14.99 -36.05
CA TYR A 493 -2.40 -16.40 -36.24
C TYR A 493 -3.21 -17.31 -35.31
N ASP A 494 -3.45 -16.88 -34.08
CA ASP A 494 -4.20 -17.61 -33.06
C ASP A 494 -5.07 -16.66 -32.23
N THR A 495 -6.38 -16.76 -32.38
CA THR A 495 -7.34 -15.96 -31.61
C THR A 495 -7.48 -16.39 -30.15
N LYS A 496 -6.87 -17.51 -29.75
CA LYS A 496 -6.81 -17.99 -28.36
C LYS A 496 -5.42 -17.77 -27.76
N GLY A 497 -4.47 -17.36 -28.59
CA GLY A 497 -3.11 -17.12 -28.12
C GLY A 497 -3.06 -15.98 -27.10
N MET A 498 -2.16 -16.05 -26.14
CA MET A 498 -2.04 -15.12 -25.02
C MET A 498 -0.60 -14.64 -24.89
N LEU A 499 -0.45 -13.34 -24.67
CA LEU A 499 0.85 -12.74 -24.30
C LEU A 499 0.90 -12.59 -22.77
N ILE A 500 1.87 -13.23 -22.13
CA ILE A 500 2.01 -13.28 -20.67
C ILE A 500 3.43 -12.94 -20.23
N GLY A 501 3.62 -12.77 -18.94
CA GLY A 501 4.90 -12.40 -18.34
C GLY A 501 4.83 -11.06 -17.60
N GLU A 502 5.98 -10.60 -17.09
CA GLU A 502 6.03 -9.44 -16.21
C GLU A 502 5.60 -8.14 -16.90
N ALA A 503 6.07 -7.90 -18.13
CA ALA A 503 5.74 -6.65 -18.84
C ALA A 503 4.27 -6.60 -19.28
N PRO A 504 3.66 -7.64 -19.87
CA PRO A 504 2.22 -7.66 -20.14
C PRO A 504 1.36 -7.52 -18.87
N CYS A 505 1.72 -8.21 -17.77
CA CYS A 505 1.03 -8.03 -16.49
C CYS A 505 1.16 -6.60 -15.96
N THR A 506 2.31 -5.96 -16.15
CA THR A 506 2.53 -4.56 -15.72
C THR A 506 1.74 -3.59 -16.61
N GLU A 507 1.61 -3.85 -17.89
CA GLU A 507 0.73 -3.08 -18.79
C GLU A 507 -0.74 -3.17 -18.34
N ASP A 508 -1.21 -4.36 -18.02
CA ASP A 508 -2.56 -4.55 -17.45
C ASP A 508 -2.71 -3.86 -16.10
N LEU A 509 -1.68 -3.90 -15.26
CA LEU A 509 -1.65 -3.16 -13.99
C LEU A 509 -1.82 -1.65 -14.21
N ILE A 510 -1.15 -1.07 -15.21
CA ILE A 510 -1.32 0.34 -15.57
C ILE A 510 -2.76 0.64 -15.94
N LYS A 511 -3.35 -0.15 -16.84
CA LYS A 511 -4.74 0.02 -17.31
C LYS A 511 -5.75 -0.08 -16.15
N VAL A 512 -5.60 -1.09 -15.30
CA VAL A 512 -6.47 -1.34 -14.13
C VAL A 512 -6.34 -0.21 -13.10
N THR A 513 -5.13 0.21 -12.78
CA THR A 513 -4.89 1.23 -11.75
C THR A 513 -5.31 2.62 -12.16
N ASP A 514 -5.21 3.00 -13.43
CA ASP A 514 -5.71 4.27 -13.97
C ASP A 514 -7.24 4.36 -13.84
N HIS A 515 -7.93 3.25 -14.08
CA HIS A 515 -9.39 3.16 -13.87
C HIS A 515 -9.74 3.26 -12.39
N ASP A 516 -9.05 2.50 -11.55
CA ASP A 516 -9.28 2.42 -10.11
C ASP A 516 -9.06 3.75 -9.40
N PHE A 517 -8.06 4.55 -9.82
CA PHE A 517 -7.81 5.88 -9.27
C PHE A 517 -9.07 6.77 -9.30
N ASN A 518 -9.76 6.78 -10.43
CA ASN A 518 -10.97 7.60 -10.60
C ASN A 518 -12.15 7.05 -9.79
N ILE A 519 -12.33 5.73 -9.75
CA ILE A 519 -13.40 5.08 -8.99
C ILE A 519 -13.22 5.34 -7.50
N VAL A 520 -12.04 5.02 -6.96
CA VAL A 520 -11.77 5.12 -5.53
C VAL A 520 -11.91 6.56 -5.03
N SER A 521 -11.37 7.52 -5.77
CA SER A 521 -11.50 8.94 -5.44
C SER A 521 -12.97 9.38 -5.41
N SER A 522 -13.75 8.99 -6.41
CA SER A 522 -15.18 9.33 -6.48
C SER A 522 -15.98 8.66 -5.35
N VAL A 523 -15.77 7.37 -5.13
CA VAL A 523 -16.46 6.59 -4.09
C VAL A 523 -16.13 7.14 -2.70
N SER A 524 -14.86 7.44 -2.41
CA SER A 524 -14.44 7.98 -1.12
C SER A 524 -15.10 9.33 -0.82
N ILE A 525 -15.12 10.24 -1.79
CA ILE A 525 -15.78 11.55 -1.66
C ILE A 525 -17.28 11.37 -1.37
N VAL A 526 -17.95 10.49 -2.12
CA VAL A 526 -19.39 10.22 -1.95
C VAL A 526 -19.67 9.59 -0.59
N LEU A 527 -18.95 8.55 -0.20
CA LEU A 527 -19.15 7.85 1.08
C LEU A 527 -18.92 8.79 2.27
N VAL A 528 -17.79 9.49 2.28
CA VAL A 528 -17.47 10.46 3.36
C VAL A 528 -18.50 11.59 3.36
N GLY A 529 -18.90 12.12 2.21
CA GLY A 529 -19.93 13.13 2.08
C GLY A 529 -21.27 12.68 2.66
N LEU A 530 -21.73 11.47 2.34
CA LEU A 530 -22.97 10.90 2.89
C LEU A 530 -22.89 10.77 4.42
N ILE A 531 -21.78 10.29 4.97
CA ILE A 531 -21.61 10.17 6.43
C ILE A 531 -21.70 11.54 7.09
N ILE A 532 -21.05 12.56 6.53
CA ILE A 532 -21.11 13.92 7.05
C ILE A 532 -22.56 14.45 7.02
N ILE A 533 -23.35 14.13 5.95
CA ILE A 533 -24.79 14.46 5.91
C ILE A 533 -25.52 13.87 7.12
N PHE A 534 -25.31 12.57 7.40
CA PHE A 534 -25.97 11.88 8.51
C PHE A 534 -25.53 12.42 9.88
N VAL A 535 -24.22 12.65 10.08
CA VAL A 535 -23.65 13.12 11.35
C VAL A 535 -24.12 14.55 11.67
N PHE A 536 -24.04 15.45 10.70
CA PHE A 536 -24.39 16.86 10.91
C PHE A 536 -25.85 17.17 10.59
N LYS A 537 -26.57 16.28 9.91
CA LYS A 537 -27.91 16.53 9.37
C LYS A 537 -27.94 17.82 8.53
N SER A 538 -26.96 17.97 7.65
CA SER A 538 -26.70 19.16 6.84
C SER A 538 -26.34 18.76 5.42
N VAL A 539 -26.85 19.50 4.44
CA VAL A 539 -26.51 19.29 3.03
C VAL A 539 -25.30 20.11 2.59
N SER A 540 -25.10 21.29 3.19
CA SER A 540 -23.98 22.16 2.82
C SER A 540 -22.64 21.80 3.45
N LEU A 541 -22.65 21.29 4.70
CA LEU A 541 -21.42 20.97 5.42
C LEU A 541 -20.57 19.90 4.71
N PRO A 542 -21.12 18.81 4.15
CA PRO A 542 -20.32 17.84 3.40
C PRO A 542 -19.53 18.48 2.26
N ILE A 543 -20.19 19.30 1.45
CA ILE A 543 -19.56 19.98 0.31
C ILE A 543 -18.39 20.84 0.79
N LEU A 544 -18.63 21.64 1.85
CA LEU A 544 -17.59 22.53 2.38
C LEU A 544 -16.42 21.78 3.02
N LEU A 545 -16.71 20.76 3.84
CA LEU A 545 -15.66 20.01 4.55
C LEU A 545 -14.83 19.17 3.58
N VAL A 546 -15.48 18.45 2.67
CA VAL A 546 -14.78 17.65 1.66
C VAL A 546 -13.93 18.55 0.76
N SER A 547 -14.45 19.70 0.30
CA SER A 547 -13.66 20.62 -0.52
C SER A 547 -12.40 21.16 0.20
N VAL A 548 -12.47 21.38 1.51
CA VAL A 548 -11.31 21.82 2.30
C VAL A 548 -10.27 20.72 2.40
N ILE A 549 -10.68 19.47 2.59
CA ILE A 549 -9.76 18.34 2.68
C ILE A 549 -9.20 17.97 1.31
N GLU A 550 -10.03 17.94 0.25
CA GLU A 550 -9.57 17.72 -1.13
C GLU A 550 -8.51 18.75 -1.54
N PHE A 551 -8.65 19.98 -1.14
CA PHE A 551 -7.61 20.98 -1.37
C PHE A 551 -6.28 20.61 -0.68
N ALA A 552 -6.34 20.12 0.55
CA ALA A 552 -5.13 19.62 1.23
C ALA A 552 -4.51 18.42 0.51
N ILE A 553 -5.34 17.52 -0.03
CA ILE A 553 -4.90 16.37 -0.85
C ILE A 553 -4.24 16.87 -2.15
N PHE A 554 -4.86 17.85 -2.85
CA PHE A 554 -4.27 18.41 -4.08
C PHE A 554 -2.91 19.05 -3.83
N ILE A 555 -2.72 19.76 -2.72
CA ILE A 555 -1.41 20.29 -2.35
C ILE A 555 -0.42 19.14 -2.10
N ASN A 556 -0.81 18.17 -1.28
CA ASN A 556 0.06 17.06 -0.93
C ASN A 556 0.50 16.27 -2.17
N MET A 557 -0.46 15.88 -2.99
CA MET A 557 -0.22 15.12 -4.21
C MET A 557 0.40 15.97 -5.34
N GLY A 558 0.27 17.29 -5.31
CA GLY A 558 0.86 18.18 -6.31
C GLY A 558 2.35 18.45 -6.10
N ILE A 559 2.86 18.38 -4.88
CA ILE A 559 4.27 18.65 -4.56
C ILE A 559 5.25 17.78 -5.37
N PRO A 560 5.05 16.45 -5.53
CA PRO A 560 5.97 15.60 -6.30
C PRO A 560 6.21 16.09 -7.72
N HIS A 561 5.18 16.58 -8.41
CA HIS A 561 5.32 17.17 -9.74
C HIS A 561 6.35 18.31 -9.79
N TYR A 562 6.27 19.23 -8.81
CA TYR A 562 7.17 20.39 -8.76
C TYR A 562 8.57 20.07 -8.23
N THR A 563 8.72 18.97 -7.51
CA THR A 563 10.02 18.50 -7.02
C THR A 563 10.69 17.50 -7.98
N GLY A 564 9.99 17.09 -9.03
CA GLY A 564 10.50 16.09 -9.98
C GLY A 564 10.53 14.66 -9.42
N ALA A 565 9.87 14.42 -8.29
CA ALA A 565 9.79 13.08 -7.71
C ALA A 565 8.76 12.21 -8.46
N THR A 566 9.13 10.96 -8.73
CA THR A 566 8.23 9.93 -9.25
C THR A 566 7.58 9.20 -8.08
N LEU A 567 6.31 8.85 -8.19
CA LEU A 567 5.56 8.16 -7.15
C LEU A 567 5.34 6.68 -7.53
N PRO A 568 5.37 5.75 -6.58
CA PRO A 568 4.90 4.40 -6.84
C PRO A 568 3.37 4.43 -7.10
N PHE A 569 2.90 3.60 -8.02
CA PHE A 569 1.49 3.58 -8.45
C PHE A 569 0.52 3.38 -7.27
N VAL A 570 0.84 2.52 -6.32
CA VAL A 570 0.02 2.29 -5.12
C VAL A 570 -0.19 3.59 -4.33
N ALA A 571 0.86 4.42 -4.22
CA ALA A 571 0.78 5.67 -3.48
C ALA A 571 -0.19 6.66 -4.15
N SER A 572 -0.19 6.75 -5.47
CA SER A 572 -1.06 7.67 -6.21
C SER A 572 -2.55 7.37 -5.98
N ILE A 573 -2.93 6.09 -5.86
CA ILE A 573 -4.31 5.65 -5.69
C ILE A 573 -4.76 5.76 -4.22
N VAL A 574 -3.93 5.28 -3.32
CA VAL A 574 -4.32 5.01 -1.92
C VAL A 574 -4.25 6.26 -1.04
N ILE A 575 -3.29 7.17 -1.30
CA ILE A 575 -3.04 8.33 -0.44
C ILE A 575 -4.23 9.28 -0.35
N GLY A 576 -4.88 9.60 -1.47
CA GLY A 576 -6.04 10.49 -1.47
C GLY A 576 -7.13 10.01 -0.52
N THR A 577 -7.46 8.73 -0.60
CA THR A 577 -8.50 8.09 0.19
C THR A 577 -8.13 7.97 1.66
N ILE A 578 -6.89 7.56 1.96
CA ILE A 578 -6.39 7.49 3.35
C ILE A 578 -6.35 8.89 3.97
N GLN A 579 -5.83 9.88 3.26
CA GLN A 579 -5.76 11.25 3.76
C GLN A 579 -7.15 11.83 3.98
N LEU A 580 -8.09 11.63 3.04
CA LEU A 580 -9.48 12.06 3.22
C LEU A 580 -10.10 11.42 4.47
N GLY A 581 -9.99 10.09 4.62
CA GLY A 581 -10.56 9.36 5.76
C GLY A 581 -9.94 9.74 7.11
N SER A 582 -8.62 9.93 7.16
CA SER A 582 -7.89 10.14 8.43
C SER A 582 -7.82 11.61 8.87
N THR A 583 -7.99 12.58 7.97
CA THR A 583 -7.84 14.00 8.32
C THR A 583 -9.14 14.79 8.31
N VAL A 584 -10.23 14.23 7.78
CA VAL A 584 -11.57 14.84 7.86
C VAL A 584 -12.02 15.01 9.31
N ASP A 585 -11.49 14.22 10.23
CA ASP A 585 -11.76 14.26 11.66
C ASP A 585 -11.40 15.63 12.28
N TYR A 586 -10.32 16.26 11.80
CA TYR A 586 -9.94 17.62 12.22
C TYR A 586 -11.03 18.63 11.88
N ALA A 587 -11.59 18.53 10.68
CA ALA A 587 -12.66 19.40 10.22
C ALA A 587 -13.99 19.10 10.96
N ILE A 588 -14.31 17.83 11.21
CA ILE A 588 -15.49 17.41 11.96
C ILE A 588 -15.44 17.93 13.40
N LEU A 589 -14.30 17.83 14.08
CA LEU A 589 -14.11 18.29 15.45
C LEU A 589 -14.41 19.78 15.58
N MET A 590 -13.81 20.62 14.74
CA MET A 590 -14.01 22.07 14.78
C MET A 590 -15.45 22.44 14.38
N THR A 591 -16.00 21.82 13.34
CA THR A 591 -17.36 22.08 12.86
C THR A 591 -18.42 21.67 13.88
N ASN A 592 -18.22 20.58 14.63
CA ASN A 592 -19.15 20.17 15.68
C ASN A 592 -19.21 21.21 16.81
N LYS A 593 -18.06 21.75 17.26
CA LYS A 593 -18.01 22.84 18.24
C LYS A 593 -18.68 24.11 17.71
N TYR A 594 -18.37 24.49 16.46
CA TYR A 594 -19.03 25.62 15.80
C TYR A 594 -20.54 25.45 15.76
N LYS A 595 -21.05 24.28 15.31
CA LYS A 595 -22.49 24.01 15.26
C LYS A 595 -23.14 24.14 16.64
N THR A 596 -22.52 23.55 17.68
CA THR A 596 -23.03 23.59 19.05
C THR A 596 -23.17 25.03 19.56
N LEU A 597 -22.15 25.85 19.33
CA LEU A 597 -22.17 27.27 19.71
C LEU A 597 -23.23 28.09 18.93
N ARG A 598 -23.34 27.85 17.61
CA ARG A 598 -24.33 28.52 16.77
C ARG A 598 -25.76 28.12 17.14
N VAL A 599 -26.03 26.88 17.48
CA VAL A 599 -27.33 26.40 17.98
C VAL A 599 -27.67 27.03 19.33
N ALA A 600 -26.66 27.27 20.20
CA ALA A 600 -26.81 28.00 21.45
C ALA A 600 -27.04 29.51 21.28
N GLY A 601 -27.02 30.06 20.03
CA GLY A 601 -27.29 31.46 19.75
C GLY A 601 -26.06 32.37 19.80
N VAL A 602 -24.83 31.82 19.86
CA VAL A 602 -23.60 32.64 19.82
C VAL A 602 -23.44 33.28 18.45
N GLU A 603 -22.96 34.53 18.40
CA GLU A 603 -22.70 35.25 17.14
C GLU A 603 -21.65 34.51 16.29
N LYS A 604 -21.80 34.58 14.96
CA LYS A 604 -20.98 33.79 14.01
C LYS A 604 -19.48 33.97 14.19
N LYS A 605 -18.99 35.20 14.36
CA LYS A 605 -17.56 35.48 14.53
C LYS A 605 -17.03 34.88 15.84
N GLU A 606 -17.78 35.07 16.90
CA GLU A 606 -17.43 34.51 18.23
C GLU A 606 -17.54 33.00 18.24
N ALA A 607 -18.55 32.41 17.59
CA ALA A 607 -18.73 30.98 17.48
C ALA A 607 -17.57 30.29 16.72
N VAL A 608 -17.12 30.89 15.59
CA VAL A 608 -15.95 30.39 14.84
C VAL A 608 -14.68 30.53 15.67
N THR A 609 -14.48 31.67 16.35
CA THR A 609 -13.28 31.88 17.19
C THR A 609 -13.20 30.85 18.33
N LYS A 610 -14.30 30.71 19.09
CA LYS A 610 -14.36 29.73 20.20
C LYS A 610 -14.26 28.26 19.72
N ALA A 611 -14.81 27.97 18.55
CA ALA A 611 -14.68 26.64 17.98
C ALA A 611 -13.21 26.31 17.62
N LEU A 612 -12.50 27.27 17.03
CA LEU A 612 -11.09 27.14 16.72
C LEU A 612 -10.25 27.06 18.01
N GLU A 613 -10.47 27.98 18.99
CA GLU A 613 -9.78 27.95 20.29
C GLU A 613 -9.89 26.59 20.98
N GLY A 614 -11.09 26.02 20.98
CA GLY A 614 -11.32 24.74 21.61
C GLY A 614 -10.81 23.53 20.83
N SER A 615 -10.39 23.68 19.57
CA SER A 615 -10.01 22.57 18.69
C SER A 615 -8.55 22.56 18.28
N ILE A 616 -7.92 23.73 18.18
CA ILE A 616 -6.59 23.90 17.57
C ILE A 616 -5.51 23.04 18.25
N ASN A 617 -5.49 22.97 19.57
CA ASN A 617 -4.50 22.17 20.30
C ASN A 617 -4.68 20.67 20.04
N SER A 618 -5.92 20.18 20.04
CA SER A 618 -6.21 18.77 19.74
C SER A 618 -5.84 18.42 18.30
N ILE A 619 -6.17 19.28 17.33
CA ILE A 619 -5.80 19.10 15.91
C ILE A 619 -4.28 19.08 15.75
N PHE A 620 -3.57 19.96 16.44
CA PHE A 620 -2.10 20.02 16.38
C PHE A 620 -1.44 18.75 16.93
N VAL A 621 -1.86 18.30 18.11
CA VAL A 621 -1.32 17.08 18.74
C VAL A 621 -1.60 15.85 17.87
N SER A 622 -2.82 15.74 17.33
CA SER A 622 -3.24 14.66 16.44
C SER A 622 -2.40 14.61 15.17
N ALA A 623 -2.29 15.75 14.47
CA ALA A 623 -1.50 15.82 13.25
C ALA A 623 0.00 15.53 13.49
N LEU A 624 0.54 16.03 14.61
CA LEU A 624 1.94 15.77 14.98
C LEU A 624 2.18 14.30 15.35
N SER A 625 1.22 13.65 16.01
CA SER A 625 1.29 12.23 16.32
C SER A 625 1.21 11.37 15.06
N PHE A 626 0.31 11.71 14.13
CA PHE A 626 0.21 11.05 12.84
C PHE A 626 1.50 11.22 12.02
N PHE A 627 2.01 12.45 11.96
CA PHE A 627 3.30 12.75 11.33
C PHE A 627 4.43 11.90 11.94
N ALA A 628 4.53 11.85 13.26
CA ALA A 628 5.57 11.11 13.96
C ALA A 628 5.52 9.60 13.67
N ALA A 629 4.31 9.01 13.67
CA ALA A 629 4.12 7.59 13.38
C ALA A 629 4.59 7.22 11.97
N THR A 630 4.33 8.06 10.97
CA THR A 630 4.57 7.75 9.56
C THR A 630 5.92 8.28 9.05
N PHE A 631 6.36 9.46 9.44
CA PHE A 631 7.58 10.10 8.96
C PHE A 631 8.85 9.28 9.27
N GLY A 632 8.95 8.75 10.49
CA GLY A 632 10.10 7.95 10.88
C GLY A 632 10.24 6.66 10.07
N VAL A 633 9.12 6.01 9.76
CA VAL A 633 9.08 4.83 8.90
C VAL A 633 9.48 5.21 7.48
N GLY A 634 8.93 6.30 6.94
CA GLY A 634 9.27 6.77 5.60
C GLY A 634 10.75 7.12 5.42
N LEU A 635 11.42 7.61 6.47
CA LEU A 635 12.88 7.88 6.43
C LEU A 635 13.72 6.60 6.54
N TYR A 636 13.24 5.60 7.25
CA TYR A 636 13.99 4.37 7.52
C TYR A 636 13.85 3.32 6.41
N SER A 637 12.65 3.20 5.83
CA SER A 637 12.36 2.18 4.83
C SER A 637 13.24 2.31 3.61
N LYS A 638 13.84 1.19 3.21
CA LYS A 638 14.58 1.04 1.96
C LYS A 638 13.68 0.59 0.80
N ILE A 639 12.47 0.12 1.09
CA ILE A 639 11.46 -0.19 0.08
C ILE A 639 10.77 1.13 -0.28
N ASP A 640 11.03 1.68 -1.47
CA ASP A 640 10.54 3.01 -1.86
C ASP A 640 9.00 3.10 -1.83
N MET A 641 8.30 2.02 -2.17
CA MET A 641 6.84 1.98 -2.09
C MET A 641 6.33 2.28 -0.68
N ILE A 642 6.93 1.69 0.36
CA ILE A 642 6.55 1.92 1.77
C ILE A 642 7.03 3.29 2.23
N SER A 643 8.27 3.66 1.88
CA SER A 643 8.87 4.97 2.18
C SER A 643 8.00 6.10 1.63
N SER A 644 7.71 6.08 0.33
CA SER A 644 6.90 7.09 -0.37
C SER A 644 5.50 7.21 0.21
N LEU A 645 4.81 6.08 0.49
CA LEU A 645 3.50 6.08 1.14
C LEU A 645 3.55 6.76 2.51
N CYS A 646 4.52 6.39 3.35
CA CYS A 646 4.66 6.94 4.70
C CYS A 646 5.03 8.44 4.69
N ILE A 647 5.90 8.89 3.80
CA ILE A 647 6.27 10.31 3.64
C ILE A 647 5.08 11.14 3.15
N LEU A 648 4.33 10.63 2.15
CA LEU A 648 3.14 11.30 1.64
C LEU A 648 2.06 11.44 2.73
N MET A 649 1.85 10.40 3.54
CA MET A 649 0.93 10.44 4.67
C MET A 649 1.37 11.41 5.75
N ALA A 650 2.64 11.39 6.14
CA ALA A 650 3.21 12.32 7.11
C ALA A 650 3.02 13.77 6.67
N ARG A 651 3.42 14.08 5.44
CA ARG A 651 3.26 15.41 4.84
C ARG A 651 1.78 15.79 4.72
N GLY A 652 0.93 14.84 4.30
CA GLY A 652 -0.51 15.04 4.17
C GLY A 652 -1.18 15.42 5.49
N ALA A 653 -0.81 14.81 6.61
CA ALA A 653 -1.32 15.15 7.94
C ALA A 653 -1.01 16.60 8.33
N ILE A 654 0.23 17.04 8.11
CA ILE A 654 0.66 18.41 8.41
C ILE A 654 -0.04 19.42 7.50
N ILE A 655 -0.12 19.14 6.19
CA ILE A 655 -0.82 20.01 5.24
C ILE A 655 -2.31 20.11 5.60
N SER A 656 -2.97 18.99 5.89
CA SER A 656 -4.38 18.98 6.30
C SER A 656 -4.62 19.76 7.58
N MET A 657 -3.71 19.64 8.56
CA MET A 657 -3.77 20.44 9.79
C MET A 657 -3.74 21.94 9.48
N PHE A 658 -2.78 22.41 8.69
CA PHE A 658 -2.70 23.82 8.32
C PHE A 658 -3.93 24.28 7.53
N VAL A 659 -4.37 23.49 6.56
CA VAL A 659 -5.56 23.83 5.75
C VAL A 659 -6.81 23.90 6.64
N VAL A 660 -7.03 22.96 7.54
CA VAL A 660 -8.18 22.97 8.45
C VAL A 660 -8.10 24.12 9.43
N VAL A 661 -6.96 24.40 10.06
CA VAL A 661 -6.81 25.46 11.06
C VAL A 661 -6.93 26.86 10.42
N LEU A 662 -6.44 27.04 9.20
CA LEU A 662 -6.36 28.37 8.56
C LEU A 662 -7.56 28.65 7.64
N LEU A 663 -7.96 27.68 6.80
CA LEU A 663 -9.00 27.87 5.78
C LEU A 663 -10.41 27.55 6.29
N LEU A 664 -10.59 26.48 7.07
CA LEU A 664 -11.94 26.08 7.51
C LEU A 664 -12.67 27.18 8.32
N PRO A 665 -12.02 27.92 9.24
CA PRO A 665 -12.65 29.05 9.89
C PRO A 665 -13.17 30.13 8.92
N ALA A 666 -12.42 30.40 7.84
CA ALA A 666 -12.82 31.33 6.80
C ALA A 666 -14.06 30.83 6.05
N VAL A 667 -14.09 29.56 5.70
CA VAL A 667 -15.22 28.91 5.01
C VAL A 667 -16.47 28.90 5.90
N LEU A 668 -16.34 28.48 7.17
CA LEU A 668 -17.47 28.47 8.12
C LEU A 668 -18.04 29.89 8.34
N LYS A 669 -17.17 30.92 8.42
CA LYS A 669 -17.59 32.32 8.58
C LYS A 669 -18.27 32.86 7.32
N LEU A 670 -17.76 32.53 6.13
CA LEU A 670 -18.30 33.00 4.85
C LEU A 670 -19.68 32.40 4.56
N PHE A 671 -19.77 31.06 4.71
CA PHE A 671 -20.96 30.28 4.38
C PHE A 671 -21.92 30.08 5.58
N ASP A 672 -21.77 30.82 6.70
CA ASP A 672 -22.61 30.69 7.90
C ASP A 672 -24.10 30.71 7.58
N LYS A 673 -24.57 31.64 6.75
CA LYS A 673 -26.00 31.72 6.36
C LYS A 673 -26.49 30.44 5.68
N VAL A 674 -25.72 29.92 4.75
CA VAL A 674 -26.05 28.68 4.01
C VAL A 674 -26.07 27.48 4.98
N ILE A 675 -25.07 27.39 5.87
CA ILE A 675 -24.98 26.33 6.87
C ILE A 675 -26.18 26.31 7.80
N VAL A 676 -26.55 27.48 8.35
CA VAL A 676 -27.70 27.61 9.28
C VAL A 676 -29.01 27.23 8.61
N HIS A 677 -29.23 27.58 7.33
CA HIS A 677 -30.46 27.26 6.61
C HIS A 677 -30.56 25.78 6.18
N SER A 678 -29.44 25.17 5.82
CA SER A 678 -29.39 23.82 5.30
C SER A 678 -29.15 22.72 6.36
N THR A 679 -28.97 23.13 7.64
CA THR A 679 -28.66 22.20 8.74
C THR A 679 -29.87 22.06 9.66
N ALA A 680 -30.25 20.81 9.96
CA ALA A 680 -31.31 20.53 10.91
C ALA A 680 -30.86 20.84 12.36
N GLY A 681 -31.78 21.33 13.20
CA GLY A 681 -31.54 21.60 14.62
C GLY A 681 -31.25 23.05 14.94
N PHE A 682 -31.17 23.96 13.95
CA PHE A 682 -31.19 25.40 14.19
C PHE A 682 -32.64 25.85 14.43
N GLY A 683 -32.93 26.23 15.67
CA GLY A 683 -34.24 26.82 16.03
C GLY A 683 -34.48 28.18 15.39
N LYS A 684 -35.73 28.75 15.54
CA LYS A 684 -36.09 30.07 15.01
C LYS A 684 -35.12 31.17 15.47
N HIS A 685 -34.54 31.05 16.65
CA HIS A 685 -33.58 32.03 17.20
C HIS A 685 -32.23 31.99 16.49
N GLY A 686 -31.68 30.82 16.22
CA GLY A 686 -30.42 30.65 15.45
C GLY A 686 -30.57 31.14 13.99
N LYS A 687 -31.74 30.91 13.37
CA LYS A 687 -32.04 31.39 12.01
C LYS A 687 -32.16 32.93 11.94
N ARG A 688 -32.69 33.57 12.99
CA ARG A 688 -32.74 35.05 13.07
C ARG A 688 -31.37 35.70 13.22
N LEU A 689 -30.42 35.07 13.89
CA LEU A 689 -29.04 35.57 14.05
C LEU A 689 -28.18 35.40 12.78
N ALA A 690 -28.63 34.63 11.78
CA ALA A 690 -27.95 34.46 10.51
C ALA A 690 -28.28 35.54 9.46
N TYR A 691 -29.32 36.36 9.72
CA TYR A 691 -29.66 37.58 8.95
C TYR A 691 -28.97 38.79 9.55
#